data_18a8275fea678b97c37fba6549d92c55
#
_entry.id   18a8275fea678b97c37fba6549d92c55
#
_cell.length_a   1.000
_cell.length_b   1.000
_cell.length_c   1.000
_cell.angle_alpha   90.00
_cell.angle_beta   90.00
_cell.angle_gamma   90.00
#
_symmetry.space_group_name_H-M   'P 1'
#
loop_
_entity.id
_entity.type
_entity.pdbx_description
1 polymer ?
#
loop_
_entity_poly.entity_id
_entity_poly.type
_entity_poly.pdbx_seq_one_letter_code
_entity_poly.pdbx_strand_id
1 'polypeptide(L)'
;MQKYFISLSIFCVSFFISNAQISDTDSLLTISDQAVLADEFVRVYNKNLNLVQDASQKDLDSYLELFINYKLKLVEAKALDYDKDPTYLKEFNSYKNQLTDAYLTDKKVTDALVREAYERTTIEVKAQHILILLDEVETDTLEAYSKIEKLRERFINEDFESLRKELHNGKSIFVEDLGYFSAFKMVYNFESAAYTTKVGEVSRPFRTRFGFHVVKVLDKRKSRGQVEVAHIMITNKQKDSTLVPKDRIQELHRLLLQGEDFSELAKQFSDDKSSSNLGGKLKPFKSGQINSEIFENTAFGLTNKEDLSQPIQTKFGWHILKLIDRKPVESFETIKPELENQVGKDSRSQLVKAKMLEQLLADYQLSNQNSNVAKIESNLSFDSIQNVWKFSDNFEATQPFLTIQNTTHTAQDFLEFLNKNQRAVKKEWPVSVIVKKQYASFLEQSVFQYKRDNLENENQEFANILNEYREGLLLFELMQDKIWDGAKNDSIGLQTFYNDNKANYVWPDRIEGSVARSSDSKYTKKVLKYWRKNSSNNEIAEVLNKTKQNVIFSNGEFEIGHPALPKGLEYKAGLSKVIQENSNYFVVNVTALKPSKQKSFEEAKGQLISDYQTELELNWIQELRSKYSVKVNEEVLSKVKLIISN
;
A
#
# COMPACT_ATOMS: atom_id res chain seq x y z
N MET A 1 62.23 -9.54 70.01
CA MET A 1 61.01 -8.86 69.61
C MET A 1 60.58 -9.45 68.27
N GLN A 2 59.72 -10.47 68.33
CA GLN A 2 59.16 -11.15 67.16
C GLN A 2 57.88 -10.45 66.71
N LYS A 3 57.82 -10.00 65.45
CA LYS A 3 56.62 -9.45 64.82
C LYS A 3 55.93 -10.55 64.07
N TYR A 4 54.73 -10.93 64.50
CA TYR A 4 53.86 -11.82 63.77
C TYR A 4 53.18 -11.06 62.62
N PHE A 5 53.35 -11.58 61.37
CA PHE A 5 52.55 -11.21 60.22
C PHE A 5 51.38 -12.15 60.10
N ILE A 6 50.18 -11.64 60.32
CA ILE A 6 48.93 -12.34 60.02
C ILE A 6 48.60 -12.05 58.54
N SER A 7 48.69 -13.07 57.73
CA SER A 7 48.23 -13.02 56.32
C SER A 7 46.72 -13.28 56.26
N LEU A 8 45.98 -12.24 55.95
CA LEU A 8 44.50 -12.33 55.71
C LEU A 8 44.26 -12.71 54.24
N SER A 9 44.00 -13.99 53.99
CA SER A 9 43.57 -14.48 52.69
C SER A 9 42.10 -14.08 52.44
N ILE A 10 41.89 -13.06 51.60
CA ILE A 10 40.60 -12.69 51.09
C ILE A 10 40.22 -13.70 49.98
N PHE A 11 39.27 -14.57 50.30
CA PHE A 11 38.66 -15.51 49.36
C PHE A 11 37.64 -14.70 48.51
N CYS A 12 38.06 -14.21 47.32
CA CYS A 12 37.13 -13.65 46.34
C CYS A 12 36.27 -14.77 45.77
N VAL A 13 35.07 -14.95 46.31
CA VAL A 13 34.02 -15.74 45.63
C VAL A 13 33.55 -14.93 44.44
N SER A 14 34.11 -15.23 43.27
CA SER A 14 33.59 -14.71 41.99
C SER A 14 32.22 -15.35 41.76
N PHE A 15 31.16 -14.61 42.03
CA PHE A 15 29.83 -14.94 41.50
C PHE A 15 29.93 -14.79 39.99
N PHE A 16 30.09 -15.90 39.29
CA PHE A 16 29.77 -15.96 37.87
C PHE A 16 28.23 -15.74 37.76
N ILE A 17 27.84 -14.52 37.45
CA ILE A 17 26.50 -14.26 36.93
C ILE A 17 26.54 -14.91 35.53
N SER A 18 26.08 -16.15 35.46
CA SER A 18 25.79 -16.80 34.19
C SER A 18 24.60 -16.04 33.59
N ASN A 19 24.89 -15.13 32.65
CA ASN A 19 23.84 -14.60 31.81
C ASN A 19 23.18 -15.81 31.12
N ALA A 20 21.93 -16.08 31.42
CA ALA A 20 21.15 -17.10 30.74
C ALA A 20 21.02 -16.65 29.27
N GLN A 21 21.86 -17.17 28.39
CA GLN A 21 21.79 -16.93 26.95
C GLN A 21 21.18 -18.18 26.32
N ILE A 22 20.12 -18.00 25.56
CA ILE A 22 19.56 -19.03 24.70
C ILE A 22 20.39 -19.07 23.43
N SER A 23 20.83 -20.25 23.02
CA SER A 23 21.41 -20.48 21.71
C SER A 23 20.31 -20.64 20.67
N ASP A 24 20.56 -20.20 19.45
CA ASP A 24 19.64 -20.37 18.30
C ASP A 24 19.31 -21.85 18.00
N THR A 25 20.03 -22.79 18.60
CA THR A 25 19.83 -24.23 18.49
C THR A 25 19.17 -24.87 19.70
N ASP A 26 18.89 -24.11 20.79
CA ASP A 26 18.28 -24.65 22.00
C ASP A 26 16.83 -25.06 21.74
N SER A 27 16.55 -26.35 21.79
CA SER A 27 15.18 -26.89 21.66
C SER A 27 14.42 -26.74 22.99
N LEU A 28 13.33 -25.95 22.98
CA LEU A 28 12.43 -25.79 24.12
C LEU A 28 11.58 -27.04 24.35
N LEU A 29 11.09 -27.60 23.27
CA LEU A 29 10.27 -28.81 23.34
C LEU A 29 10.40 -29.64 22.06
N THR A 30 9.97 -30.89 22.14
CA THR A 30 9.92 -31.80 21.00
C THR A 30 8.51 -32.36 20.88
N ILE A 31 7.92 -32.31 19.68
CA ILE A 31 6.65 -32.96 19.36
C ILE A 31 6.95 -34.09 18.38
N SER A 32 6.76 -35.33 18.86
CA SER A 32 7.27 -36.55 18.20
C SER A 32 8.80 -36.39 17.95
N ASP A 33 9.22 -36.30 16.69
CA ASP A 33 10.64 -36.14 16.33
C ASP A 33 10.99 -34.71 15.89
N GLN A 34 10.05 -33.76 15.98
CA GLN A 34 10.25 -32.37 15.56
C GLN A 34 10.63 -31.48 16.75
N ALA A 35 11.81 -30.88 16.70
CA ALA A 35 12.25 -29.91 17.68
C ALA A 35 11.61 -28.55 17.44
N VAL A 36 11.18 -27.89 18.50
CA VAL A 36 10.68 -26.50 18.51
C VAL A 36 11.66 -25.66 19.31
N LEU A 37 12.19 -24.61 18.69
CA LEU A 37 13.28 -23.81 19.24
C LEU A 37 12.78 -22.84 20.33
N ALA A 38 13.64 -22.56 21.28
CA ALA A 38 13.35 -21.63 22.37
C ALA A 38 13.24 -20.18 21.86
N ASP A 39 14.07 -19.80 20.87
CA ASP A 39 14.01 -18.47 20.25
C ASP A 39 12.64 -18.20 19.58
N GLU A 40 12.10 -19.19 18.90
CA GLU A 40 10.79 -19.09 18.29
C GLU A 40 9.70 -18.82 19.35
N PHE A 41 9.72 -19.56 20.44
CA PHE A 41 8.75 -19.35 21.54
C PHE A 41 8.86 -17.94 22.14
N VAL A 42 10.08 -17.51 22.45
CA VAL A 42 10.34 -16.17 23.04
C VAL A 42 9.88 -15.07 22.10
N ARG A 43 10.15 -15.20 20.82
CA ARG A 43 9.77 -14.24 19.79
C ARG A 43 8.25 -14.14 19.67
N VAL A 44 7.54 -15.27 19.59
CA VAL A 44 6.07 -15.31 19.47
C VAL A 44 5.40 -14.81 20.76
N TYR A 45 5.93 -15.18 21.93
CA TYR A 45 5.46 -14.69 23.22
C TYR A 45 5.55 -13.16 23.31
N ASN A 46 6.72 -12.60 23.05
CA ASN A 46 6.95 -11.15 23.14
C ASN A 46 6.09 -10.36 22.15
N LYS A 47 5.88 -10.88 20.94
CA LYS A 47 5.03 -10.26 19.93
C LYS A 47 3.56 -10.21 20.42
N ASN A 48 3.08 -11.27 21.03
CA ASN A 48 1.69 -11.38 21.47
C ASN A 48 1.41 -10.72 22.82
N LEU A 49 2.43 -10.46 23.61
CA LEU A 49 2.28 -9.89 24.97
C LEU A 49 1.50 -8.57 24.98
N ASN A 50 1.67 -7.74 23.96
CA ASN A 50 0.97 -6.46 23.82
C ASN A 50 -0.48 -6.60 23.31
N LEU A 51 -0.83 -7.73 22.72
CA LEU A 51 -2.16 -8.00 22.14
C LEU A 51 -3.10 -8.66 23.17
N VAL A 52 -2.53 -9.35 24.17
CA VAL A 52 -3.27 -10.09 25.19
C VAL A 52 -3.76 -9.13 26.26
N GLN A 53 -5.09 -9.05 26.43
CA GLN A 53 -5.74 -8.21 27.46
C GLN A 53 -5.88 -8.93 28.80
N ASP A 54 -6.02 -10.25 28.78
CA ASP A 54 -6.19 -11.06 29.98
C ASP A 54 -4.84 -11.35 30.66
N ALA A 55 -4.70 -10.95 31.93
CA ALA A 55 -3.48 -11.16 32.70
C ALA A 55 -3.12 -12.64 32.87
N SER A 56 -4.11 -13.55 32.91
CA SER A 56 -3.87 -15.00 33.01
C SER A 56 -3.18 -15.58 31.78
N GLN A 57 -3.43 -15.01 30.61
CA GLN A 57 -2.78 -15.40 29.34
C GLN A 57 -1.36 -14.83 29.19
N LYS A 58 -0.94 -13.94 30.09
CA LYS A 58 0.44 -13.43 30.19
C LYS A 58 1.30 -14.30 31.10
N ASP A 59 0.71 -15.23 31.83
CA ASP A 59 1.45 -16.23 32.57
C ASP A 59 2.18 -17.17 31.60
N LEU A 60 3.48 -17.33 31.79
CA LEU A 60 4.33 -18.00 30.84
C LEU A 60 4.01 -19.49 30.71
N ASP A 61 3.64 -20.15 31.85
CA ASP A 61 3.28 -21.58 31.82
C ASP A 61 1.96 -21.78 31.06
N SER A 62 0.98 -20.92 31.31
CA SER A 62 -0.30 -20.94 30.57
C SER A 62 -0.09 -20.66 29.09
N TYR A 63 0.80 -19.74 28.75
CA TYR A 63 1.13 -19.44 27.36
C TYR A 63 1.87 -20.60 26.68
N LEU A 64 2.76 -21.29 27.40
CA LEU A 64 3.46 -22.47 26.87
C LEU A 64 2.45 -23.58 26.51
N GLU A 65 1.42 -23.80 27.29
CA GLU A 65 0.36 -24.76 26.98
C GLU A 65 -0.40 -24.38 25.69
N LEU A 66 -0.72 -23.09 25.51
CA LEU A 66 -1.34 -22.59 24.28
C LEU A 66 -0.41 -22.78 23.07
N PHE A 67 0.88 -22.50 23.25
CA PHE A 67 1.88 -22.67 22.20
C PHE A 67 2.08 -24.15 21.82
N ILE A 68 2.08 -25.06 22.80
CA ILE A 68 2.12 -26.52 22.55
C ILE A 68 0.89 -26.94 21.72
N ASN A 69 -0.31 -26.51 22.11
CA ASN A 69 -1.54 -26.82 21.39
C ASN A 69 -1.52 -26.28 19.95
N TYR A 70 -0.98 -25.07 19.77
CA TYR A 70 -0.73 -24.49 18.43
C TYR A 70 0.20 -25.37 17.59
N LYS A 71 1.35 -25.77 18.16
CA LYS A 71 2.33 -26.61 17.44
C LYS A 71 1.80 -28.03 17.15
N LEU A 72 1.01 -28.62 18.04
CA LEU A 72 0.33 -29.91 17.80
C LEU A 72 -0.59 -29.84 16.56
N LYS A 73 -1.35 -28.76 16.42
CA LYS A 73 -2.21 -28.54 15.24
C LYS A 73 -1.40 -28.42 13.96
N LEU A 74 -0.25 -27.73 14.00
CA LEU A 74 0.63 -27.63 12.83
C LEU A 74 1.25 -28.95 12.41
N VAL A 75 1.62 -29.79 13.39
CA VAL A 75 2.11 -31.14 13.11
C VAL A 75 1.03 -31.97 12.43
N GLU A 76 -0.21 -31.89 12.92
CA GLU A 76 -1.36 -32.56 12.31
C GLU A 76 -1.67 -32.04 10.92
N ALA A 77 -1.62 -30.72 10.69
CA ALA A 77 -1.83 -30.14 9.37
C ALA A 77 -0.87 -30.69 8.34
N LYS A 78 0.43 -30.78 8.70
CA LYS A 78 1.46 -31.36 7.82
C LYS A 78 1.25 -32.87 7.62
N ALA A 79 0.86 -33.60 8.66
CA ALA A 79 0.56 -35.03 8.57
C ALA A 79 -0.64 -35.33 7.65
N LEU A 80 -1.54 -34.37 7.48
CA LEU A 80 -2.71 -34.41 6.59
C LEU A 80 -2.44 -33.76 5.23
N ASP A 81 -1.20 -33.41 4.90
CA ASP A 81 -0.77 -32.83 3.61
C ASP A 81 -1.40 -31.48 3.26
N TYR A 82 -1.89 -30.70 4.24
CA TYR A 82 -2.43 -29.34 3.99
C TYR A 82 -1.36 -28.39 3.41
N ASP A 83 -0.08 -28.61 3.73
CA ASP A 83 1.05 -27.86 3.16
C ASP A 83 1.30 -28.15 1.67
N LYS A 84 0.64 -29.17 1.10
CA LYS A 84 0.70 -29.55 -0.32
C LYS A 84 -0.55 -29.16 -1.09
N ASP A 85 -1.57 -28.61 -0.43
CA ASP A 85 -2.79 -28.17 -1.10
C ASP A 85 -2.50 -27.07 -2.13
N PRO A 86 -3.02 -27.16 -3.36
CA PRO A 86 -2.78 -26.15 -4.40
C PRO A 86 -3.24 -24.74 -4.03
N THR A 87 -4.31 -24.59 -3.26
CA THR A 87 -4.85 -23.30 -2.82
C THR A 87 -3.90 -22.67 -1.81
N TYR A 88 -3.49 -23.43 -0.81
CA TYR A 88 -2.48 -23.06 0.16
C TYR A 88 -1.17 -22.61 -0.50
N LEU A 89 -0.64 -23.44 -1.42
CA LEU A 89 0.61 -23.15 -2.12
C LEU A 89 0.51 -21.87 -2.96
N LYS A 90 -0.62 -21.64 -3.60
CA LYS A 90 -0.86 -20.42 -4.40
C LYS A 90 -0.87 -19.18 -3.51
N GLU A 91 -1.56 -19.21 -2.39
CA GLU A 91 -1.66 -18.09 -1.46
C GLU A 91 -0.33 -17.84 -0.78
N PHE A 92 0.32 -18.87 -0.26
CA PHE A 92 1.65 -18.79 0.34
C PHE A 92 2.69 -18.19 -0.62
N ASN A 93 2.75 -18.68 -1.88
CA ASN A 93 3.68 -18.17 -2.88
C ASN A 93 3.37 -16.70 -3.26
N SER A 94 2.10 -16.32 -3.30
CA SER A 94 1.71 -14.92 -3.53
C SER A 94 2.24 -14.01 -2.44
N TYR A 95 2.06 -14.39 -1.17
CA TYR A 95 2.59 -13.64 -0.04
C TYR A 95 4.12 -13.61 -0.01
N LYS A 96 4.77 -14.77 -0.21
CA LYS A 96 6.24 -14.87 -0.29
C LYS A 96 6.80 -13.90 -1.34
N ASN A 97 6.18 -13.83 -2.52
CA ASN A 97 6.61 -12.91 -3.57
C ASN A 97 6.45 -11.45 -3.15
N GLN A 98 5.32 -11.07 -2.56
CA GLN A 98 5.08 -9.70 -2.08
C GLN A 98 6.07 -9.29 -0.99
N LEU A 99 6.32 -10.18 -0.02
CA LEU A 99 7.28 -9.95 1.06
C LEU A 99 8.70 -9.81 0.49
N THR A 100 9.08 -10.69 -0.44
CA THR A 100 10.39 -10.70 -1.08
C THR A 100 10.67 -9.38 -1.80
N ASP A 101 9.68 -8.82 -2.51
CA ASP A 101 9.85 -7.57 -3.25
C ASP A 101 10.26 -6.41 -2.33
N ALA A 102 9.77 -6.39 -1.08
CA ALA A 102 10.19 -5.38 -0.09
C ALA A 102 11.67 -5.51 0.33
N TYR A 103 12.24 -6.71 0.28
CA TYR A 103 13.64 -6.98 0.60
C TYR A 103 14.59 -6.86 -0.59
N LEU A 104 14.05 -6.74 -1.82
CA LEU A 104 14.83 -6.55 -3.04
C LEU A 104 14.97 -5.07 -3.43
N THR A 105 14.86 -4.16 -2.46
CA THR A 105 15.03 -2.72 -2.65
C THR A 105 16.07 -2.18 -1.67
N ASP A 106 16.92 -1.26 -2.14
CA ASP A 106 17.79 -0.50 -1.24
C ASP A 106 16.98 0.61 -0.56
N LYS A 107 16.62 0.36 0.70
CA LYS A 107 15.80 1.29 1.49
C LYS A 107 16.46 2.66 1.66
N LYS A 108 17.79 2.72 1.82
CA LYS A 108 18.51 4.00 1.99
C LYS A 108 18.45 4.83 0.72
N VAL A 109 18.66 4.21 -0.43
CA VAL A 109 18.56 4.88 -1.74
C VAL A 109 17.12 5.28 -2.01
N THR A 110 16.16 4.43 -1.69
CA THR A 110 14.72 4.74 -1.84
C THR A 110 14.33 5.93 -0.98
N ASP A 111 14.67 5.95 0.31
CA ASP A 111 14.36 7.06 1.22
C ASP A 111 15.00 8.38 0.76
N ALA A 112 16.23 8.34 0.24
CA ALA A 112 16.91 9.51 -0.32
C ALA A 112 16.18 10.05 -1.56
N LEU A 113 15.79 9.18 -2.48
CA LEU A 113 15.04 9.56 -3.69
C LEU A 113 13.63 10.06 -3.38
N VAL A 114 12.97 9.50 -2.37
CA VAL A 114 11.66 9.97 -1.90
C VAL A 114 11.76 11.36 -1.29
N ARG A 115 12.80 11.61 -0.50
CA ARG A 115 13.05 12.94 0.08
C ARG A 115 13.41 13.96 -1.01
N GLU A 116 14.27 13.61 -1.95
CA GLU A 116 14.58 14.44 -3.10
C GLU A 116 13.34 14.76 -3.94
N ALA A 117 12.49 13.76 -4.19
CA ALA A 117 11.24 13.94 -4.90
C ALA A 117 10.31 14.93 -4.17
N TYR A 118 10.23 14.85 -2.83
CA TYR A 118 9.49 15.81 -2.04
C TYR A 118 10.03 17.24 -2.21
N GLU A 119 11.33 17.44 -2.06
CA GLU A 119 11.96 18.74 -2.24
C GLU A 119 11.65 19.32 -3.63
N ARG A 120 11.73 18.48 -4.66
CA ARG A 120 11.39 18.87 -6.04
C ARG A 120 9.89 19.13 -6.25
N THR A 121 8.99 18.51 -5.48
CA THR A 121 7.56 18.85 -5.54
C THR A 121 7.24 20.21 -4.94
N THR A 122 8.09 20.70 -4.03
CA THR A 122 7.93 22.02 -3.39
C THR A 122 8.42 23.17 -4.28
N ILE A 123 9.10 22.87 -5.40
CA ILE A 123 9.70 23.86 -6.31
C ILE A 123 9.22 23.57 -7.72
N GLU A 124 8.84 24.61 -8.45
CA GLU A 124 8.56 24.57 -9.90
C GLU A 124 9.72 25.19 -10.66
N VAL A 125 10.14 24.53 -11.74
CA VAL A 125 11.22 24.98 -12.62
C VAL A 125 10.62 25.35 -13.97
N LYS A 126 10.94 26.56 -14.50
CA LYS A 126 10.63 26.96 -15.87
C LYS A 126 11.87 26.75 -16.72
N ALA A 127 11.74 26.00 -17.82
CA ALA A 127 12.89 25.65 -18.63
C ALA A 127 12.55 25.55 -20.12
N GLN A 128 13.59 25.75 -20.92
CA GLN A 128 13.65 25.47 -22.35
C GLN A 128 14.70 24.39 -22.59
N HIS A 129 14.55 23.61 -23.67
CA HIS A 129 15.54 22.58 -23.98
C HIS A 129 15.80 22.42 -25.48
N ILE A 130 16.94 21.82 -25.78
CA ILE A 130 17.27 21.26 -27.09
C ILE A 130 17.52 19.78 -26.92
N LEU A 131 16.86 18.94 -27.73
CA LEU A 131 17.05 17.50 -27.82
C LEU A 131 17.57 17.12 -29.20
N ILE A 132 18.63 16.33 -29.25
CA ILE A 132 19.00 15.53 -30.44
C ILE A 132 18.47 14.12 -30.16
N LEU A 133 17.46 13.71 -30.96
CA LEU A 133 16.84 12.39 -30.82
C LEU A 133 17.83 11.30 -31.23
N LEU A 134 17.96 10.28 -30.39
CA LEU A 134 18.76 9.10 -30.68
C LEU A 134 18.02 7.85 -30.20
N ASP A 135 18.27 6.75 -30.88
CA ASP A 135 17.80 5.46 -30.36
C ASP A 135 18.44 5.17 -28.97
N GLU A 136 17.67 4.61 -28.05
CA GLU A 136 18.14 4.30 -26.70
C GLU A 136 19.37 3.40 -26.71
N VAL A 137 19.48 2.54 -27.71
CA VAL A 137 20.55 1.54 -27.88
C VAL A 137 21.68 1.98 -28.79
N GLU A 138 21.64 3.21 -29.31
CA GLU A 138 22.72 3.75 -30.13
C GLU A 138 24.01 3.81 -29.30
N THR A 139 25.04 3.13 -29.78
CA THR A 139 26.35 3.02 -29.12
C THR A 139 27.36 4.02 -29.67
N ASP A 140 27.28 4.35 -30.98
CA ASP A 140 28.11 5.40 -31.58
C ASP A 140 27.38 6.75 -31.44
N THR A 141 27.68 7.43 -30.36
CA THR A 141 27.02 8.67 -29.98
C THR A 141 27.94 9.88 -30.05
N LEU A 142 29.18 9.71 -30.55
CA LEU A 142 30.20 10.76 -30.54
C LEU A 142 29.81 11.97 -31.40
N GLU A 143 29.28 11.72 -32.61
CA GLU A 143 28.83 12.78 -33.51
C GLU A 143 27.66 13.56 -32.86
N ALA A 144 26.68 12.86 -32.32
CA ALA A 144 25.53 13.47 -31.66
C ALA A 144 25.92 14.26 -30.40
N TYR A 145 26.90 13.76 -29.65
CA TYR A 145 27.44 14.48 -28.51
C TYR A 145 28.15 15.76 -28.91
N SER A 146 29.04 15.69 -29.91
CA SER A 146 29.71 16.89 -30.46
C SER A 146 28.72 17.90 -31.00
N LYS A 147 27.65 17.45 -31.63
CA LYS A 147 26.60 18.32 -32.18
C LYS A 147 25.81 19.02 -31.04
N ILE A 148 25.41 18.29 -29.96
CA ILE A 148 24.69 18.94 -28.89
C ILE A 148 25.56 19.91 -28.09
N GLU A 149 26.90 19.71 -27.99
CA GLU A 149 27.81 20.68 -27.41
C GLU A 149 27.86 21.98 -28.22
N LYS A 150 27.96 21.89 -29.54
CA LYS A 150 27.88 23.09 -30.39
C LYS A 150 26.54 23.80 -30.26
N LEU A 151 25.45 23.05 -30.19
CA LEU A 151 24.12 23.63 -30.00
C LEU A 151 23.97 24.26 -28.60
N ARG A 152 24.65 23.72 -27.59
CA ARG A 152 24.70 24.34 -26.27
C ARG A 152 25.33 25.74 -26.29
N GLU A 153 26.44 25.91 -26.97
CA GLU A 153 27.09 27.21 -27.11
C GLU A 153 26.18 28.24 -27.79
N ARG A 154 25.50 27.82 -28.83
CA ARG A 154 24.48 28.64 -29.51
C ARG A 154 23.32 28.98 -28.57
N PHE A 155 22.84 27.99 -27.79
CA PHE A 155 21.72 28.15 -26.84
C PHE A 155 22.03 29.11 -25.68
N ILE A 156 23.32 29.27 -25.34
CA ILE A 156 23.79 30.27 -24.38
C ILE A 156 23.69 31.68 -24.95
N ASN A 157 24.09 31.86 -26.22
CA ASN A 157 24.40 33.15 -26.81
C ASN A 157 23.32 33.69 -27.78
N GLU A 158 22.45 32.84 -28.29
CA GLU A 158 21.46 33.20 -29.30
C GLU A 158 20.03 33.25 -28.72
N ASP A 159 19.15 33.96 -29.46
CA ASP A 159 17.74 34.04 -29.14
C ASP A 159 17.04 32.68 -29.33
N PHE A 160 16.22 32.29 -28.36
CA PHE A 160 15.55 30.99 -28.36
C PHE A 160 14.60 30.81 -29.55
N GLU A 161 13.78 31.80 -29.86
CA GLU A 161 12.81 31.70 -30.98
C GLU A 161 13.49 31.62 -32.33
N SER A 162 14.65 32.27 -32.48
CA SER A 162 15.49 32.16 -33.68
C SER A 162 16.06 30.77 -33.83
N LEU A 163 16.62 30.20 -32.76
CA LEU A 163 17.09 28.81 -32.69
C LEU A 163 15.97 27.81 -32.99
N ARG A 164 14.81 28.04 -32.42
CA ARG A 164 13.64 27.19 -32.63
C ARG A 164 13.20 27.14 -34.05
N LYS A 165 13.09 28.30 -34.72
CA LYS A 165 12.73 28.40 -36.15
C LYS A 165 13.72 27.71 -37.04
N GLU A 166 15.02 27.80 -36.77
CA GLU A 166 16.08 27.21 -37.55
C GLU A 166 16.22 25.71 -37.35
N LEU A 167 16.19 25.23 -36.10
CA LEU A 167 16.66 23.90 -35.73
C LEU A 167 15.53 22.89 -35.47
N HIS A 168 14.37 23.35 -34.98
CA HIS A 168 13.28 22.44 -34.63
C HIS A 168 12.66 21.84 -35.90
N ASN A 169 12.91 20.55 -36.11
CA ASN A 169 12.40 19.84 -37.29
C ASN A 169 11.35 18.79 -36.98
N GLY A 170 11.04 18.57 -35.69
CA GLY A 170 10.04 17.60 -35.23
C GLY A 170 10.38 16.12 -35.52
N LYS A 171 11.63 15.82 -35.95
CA LYS A 171 12.07 14.45 -36.30
C LYS A 171 13.35 14.06 -35.59
N SER A 172 14.40 14.85 -35.64
CA SER A 172 15.71 14.55 -35.07
C SER A 172 16.21 15.61 -34.10
N ILE A 173 15.74 16.85 -34.23
CA ILE A 173 16.08 17.95 -33.32
C ILE A 173 14.79 18.59 -32.84
N PHE A 174 14.67 18.72 -31.53
CA PHE A 174 13.56 19.37 -30.84
C PHE A 174 14.09 20.56 -30.07
N VAL A 175 13.48 21.74 -30.24
CA VAL A 175 13.76 22.95 -29.48
C VAL A 175 12.43 23.43 -28.94
N GLU A 176 12.24 23.30 -27.61
CA GLU A 176 10.93 23.43 -26.99
C GLU A 176 10.98 24.24 -25.69
N ASP A 177 9.97 25.08 -25.53
CA ASP A 177 9.68 25.73 -24.24
C ASP A 177 8.75 24.79 -23.45
N LEU A 178 9.19 24.37 -22.26
CA LEU A 178 8.51 23.41 -21.43
C LEU A 178 7.58 24.07 -20.40
N GLY A 179 7.64 25.41 -20.27
CA GLY A 179 6.94 26.11 -19.21
C GLY A 179 7.41 25.69 -17.82
N TYR A 180 6.56 25.88 -16.81
CA TYR A 180 6.83 25.42 -15.46
C TYR A 180 6.44 23.95 -15.27
N PHE A 181 7.29 23.20 -14.59
CA PHE A 181 7.03 21.83 -14.18
C PHE A 181 7.63 21.54 -12.80
N SER A 182 7.16 20.49 -12.14
CA SER A 182 7.70 19.95 -10.89
C SER A 182 8.10 18.49 -11.03
N ALA A 183 8.47 17.83 -9.94
CA ALA A 183 8.83 16.41 -9.90
C ALA A 183 7.85 15.52 -10.66
N PHE A 184 8.35 14.42 -11.22
CA PHE A 184 7.61 13.38 -11.96
C PHE A 184 6.98 13.80 -13.30
N LYS A 185 7.20 15.03 -13.76
CA LYS A 185 6.73 15.47 -15.07
C LYS A 185 7.68 15.04 -16.19
N MET A 186 8.98 15.02 -15.91
CA MET A 186 10.04 14.64 -16.83
C MET A 186 10.71 13.35 -16.38
N VAL A 187 11.42 12.65 -17.27
CA VAL A 187 12.27 11.53 -16.88
C VAL A 187 13.36 12.00 -15.92
N TYR A 188 13.74 11.16 -14.97
CA TYR A 188 14.58 11.56 -13.83
C TYR A 188 15.87 12.27 -14.20
N ASN A 189 16.60 11.78 -15.24
CA ASN A 189 17.85 12.42 -15.67
C ASN A 189 17.63 13.85 -16.18
N PHE A 190 16.51 14.09 -16.88
CA PHE A 190 16.12 15.43 -17.33
C PHE A 190 15.74 16.32 -16.15
N GLU A 191 14.92 15.80 -15.28
CA GLU A 191 14.51 16.49 -14.05
C GLU A 191 15.72 16.87 -13.21
N SER A 192 16.66 15.94 -13.01
CA SER A 192 17.88 16.19 -12.23
C SER A 192 18.73 17.28 -12.85
N ALA A 193 18.91 17.28 -14.18
CA ALA A 193 19.63 18.35 -14.88
C ALA A 193 18.95 19.70 -14.70
N ALA A 194 17.62 19.77 -14.80
CA ALA A 194 16.88 21.02 -14.62
C ALA A 194 16.96 21.55 -13.18
N TYR A 195 16.82 20.68 -12.16
CA TYR A 195 16.88 21.11 -10.77
C TYR A 195 18.28 21.51 -10.32
N THR A 196 19.35 20.89 -10.87
CA THR A 196 20.74 21.23 -10.49
C THR A 196 21.32 22.41 -11.27
N THR A 197 20.79 22.73 -12.46
CA THR A 197 21.22 23.90 -13.25
C THR A 197 20.70 25.19 -12.58
N LYS A 198 21.54 26.22 -12.50
CA LYS A 198 21.13 27.52 -11.92
C LYS A 198 20.24 28.31 -12.89
N VAL A 199 19.43 29.19 -12.33
CA VAL A 199 18.61 30.10 -13.14
C VAL A 199 19.50 30.96 -14.03
N GLY A 200 19.16 31.06 -15.30
CA GLY A 200 19.90 31.75 -16.34
C GLY A 200 20.97 30.89 -17.06
N GLU A 201 21.35 29.76 -16.48
CA GLU A 201 22.40 28.89 -17.08
C GLU A 201 21.81 27.78 -17.97
N VAL A 202 22.68 27.24 -18.84
CA VAL A 202 22.43 26.07 -19.68
C VAL A 202 23.22 24.89 -19.12
N SER A 203 22.57 23.77 -18.92
CA SER A 203 23.21 22.53 -18.41
C SER A 203 24.35 22.06 -19.33
N ARG A 204 25.21 21.17 -18.78
CA ARG A 204 26.03 20.32 -19.65
C ARG A 204 25.13 19.35 -20.43
N PRO A 205 25.59 18.84 -21.60
CA PRO A 205 24.88 17.76 -22.28
C PRO A 205 24.67 16.55 -21.38
N PHE A 206 23.49 15.99 -21.42
CA PHE A 206 23.17 14.77 -20.67
C PHE A 206 22.29 13.84 -21.51
N ARG A 207 22.35 12.55 -21.20
CA ARG A 207 21.66 11.49 -21.92
C ARG A 207 20.37 11.10 -21.22
N THR A 208 19.29 10.92 -21.99
CA THR A 208 18.09 10.19 -21.58
C THR A 208 17.80 9.09 -22.62
N ARG A 209 16.78 8.28 -22.39
CA ARG A 209 16.31 7.30 -23.38
C ARG A 209 15.91 7.92 -24.74
N PHE A 210 15.63 9.21 -24.77
CA PHE A 210 15.22 9.91 -25.97
C PHE A 210 16.42 10.47 -26.79
N GLY A 211 17.57 10.66 -26.20
CA GLY A 211 18.73 11.25 -26.87
C GLY A 211 19.55 12.14 -25.94
N PHE A 212 20.35 13.01 -26.54
CA PHE A 212 21.11 14.04 -25.84
C PHE A 212 20.31 15.33 -25.70
N HIS A 213 20.35 15.87 -24.48
CA HIS A 213 19.67 17.11 -24.12
C HIS A 213 20.66 18.15 -23.60
N VAL A 214 20.28 19.42 -23.76
CA VAL A 214 20.73 20.55 -22.94
C VAL A 214 19.50 21.33 -22.50
N VAL A 215 19.46 21.74 -21.21
CA VAL A 215 18.33 22.47 -20.64
C VAL A 215 18.80 23.84 -20.14
N LYS A 216 18.05 24.89 -20.48
CA LYS A 216 18.22 26.27 -19.97
C LYS A 216 17.14 26.52 -18.94
N VAL A 217 17.55 26.83 -17.72
CA VAL A 217 16.62 27.14 -16.63
C VAL A 217 16.35 28.63 -16.64
N LEU A 218 15.08 28.99 -16.81
CA LEU A 218 14.64 30.39 -16.90
C LEU A 218 14.25 30.96 -15.55
N ASP A 219 13.60 30.12 -14.71
CA ASP A 219 13.12 30.52 -13.39
C ASP A 219 12.94 29.31 -12.46
N LYS A 220 13.00 29.57 -11.16
CA LYS A 220 12.64 28.62 -10.11
C LYS A 220 11.78 29.33 -9.08
N ARG A 221 10.62 28.73 -8.75
CA ARG A 221 9.69 29.31 -7.77
C ARG A 221 9.14 28.23 -6.83
N LYS A 222 8.59 28.67 -5.70
CA LYS A 222 7.83 27.77 -4.82
C LYS A 222 6.61 27.21 -5.57
N SER A 223 6.34 25.94 -5.38
CA SER A 223 5.18 25.29 -5.98
C SER A 223 3.90 25.96 -5.52
N ARG A 224 3.00 26.18 -6.46
CA ARG A 224 1.68 26.74 -6.22
C ARG A 224 0.69 25.70 -5.66
N GLY A 225 1.12 24.43 -5.54
CA GLY A 225 0.29 23.32 -5.11
C GLY A 225 -0.65 22.83 -6.22
N GLN A 226 -1.87 22.53 -5.87
CA GLN A 226 -2.91 22.03 -6.78
C GLN A 226 -4.12 22.95 -6.73
N VAL A 227 -4.73 23.17 -7.90
CA VAL A 227 -5.96 23.97 -8.02
C VAL A 227 -7.03 23.15 -8.74
N GLU A 228 -8.26 23.28 -8.28
CA GLU A 228 -9.45 22.76 -8.92
C GLU A 228 -10.34 23.92 -9.32
N VAL A 229 -10.68 24.01 -10.61
CA VAL A 229 -11.55 25.04 -11.16
C VAL A 229 -12.66 24.44 -12.00
N ALA A 230 -13.75 25.18 -12.10
CA ALA A 230 -14.69 25.01 -13.22
C ALA A 230 -14.41 26.06 -14.27
N HIS A 231 -14.64 25.77 -15.56
CA HIS A 231 -14.51 26.74 -16.62
C HIS A 231 -15.68 26.71 -17.61
N ILE A 232 -15.95 27.85 -18.21
CA ILE A 232 -16.79 28.00 -19.39
C ILE A 232 -15.87 28.37 -20.53
N MET A 233 -15.91 27.64 -21.64
CA MET A 233 -15.10 27.91 -22.84
C MET A 233 -16.02 28.24 -24.02
N ILE A 234 -15.66 29.31 -24.76
CA ILE A 234 -16.22 29.61 -26.07
C ILE A 234 -15.09 29.50 -27.08
N THR A 235 -15.16 28.50 -27.97
CA THR A 235 -14.10 28.21 -28.91
C THR A 235 -13.93 29.35 -29.96
N ASN A 236 -12.70 29.54 -30.44
CA ASN A 236 -12.40 30.54 -31.49
C ASN A 236 -13.09 30.23 -32.82
N LYS A 237 -13.37 28.96 -33.11
CA LYS A 237 -14.03 28.52 -34.36
C LYS A 237 -15.50 28.21 -34.05
N GLN A 238 -16.39 29.15 -34.27
CA GLN A 238 -17.81 28.96 -34.12
C GLN A 238 -18.46 28.39 -35.39
N LYS A 239 -19.47 27.54 -35.24
CA LYS A 239 -20.25 27.00 -36.36
C LYS A 239 -21.10 28.13 -37.02
N ASP A 240 -21.61 29.04 -36.20
CA ASP A 240 -22.34 30.22 -36.62
C ASP A 240 -21.34 31.39 -36.73
N SER A 241 -21.06 31.84 -37.94
CA SER A 241 -20.13 32.93 -38.20
C SER A 241 -20.60 34.31 -37.67
N THR A 242 -21.83 34.44 -37.24
CA THR A 242 -22.37 35.69 -36.64
C THR A 242 -22.01 35.79 -35.13
N LEU A 243 -21.65 34.69 -34.52
CA LEU A 243 -21.24 34.66 -33.08
C LEU A 243 -19.79 35.12 -32.95
N VAL A 244 -19.63 36.22 -32.21
CA VAL A 244 -18.31 36.73 -31.84
C VAL A 244 -17.92 36.09 -30.46
N PRO A 245 -16.90 35.20 -30.39
CA PRO A 245 -16.57 34.48 -29.15
C PRO A 245 -16.29 35.41 -27.97
N LYS A 246 -15.62 36.53 -28.21
CA LYS A 246 -15.33 37.56 -27.20
C LYS A 246 -16.60 38.15 -26.59
N ASP A 247 -17.55 38.56 -27.44
CA ASP A 247 -18.78 39.17 -26.95
C ASP A 247 -19.64 38.15 -26.19
N ARG A 248 -19.67 36.92 -26.68
CA ARG A 248 -20.39 35.83 -26.01
C ARG A 248 -19.84 35.52 -24.63
N ILE A 249 -18.53 35.42 -24.47
CA ILE A 249 -17.95 35.14 -23.16
C ILE A 249 -18.10 36.31 -22.18
N GLN A 250 -18.10 37.56 -22.69
CA GLN A 250 -18.36 38.73 -21.88
C GLN A 250 -19.81 38.78 -21.39
N GLU A 251 -20.75 38.39 -22.23
CA GLU A 251 -22.18 38.28 -21.85
C GLU A 251 -22.35 37.22 -20.74
N LEU A 252 -21.76 36.05 -20.89
CA LEU A 252 -21.77 35.00 -19.86
C LEU A 252 -21.14 35.49 -18.55
N HIS A 253 -20.05 36.24 -18.62
CA HIS A 253 -19.39 36.81 -17.44
C HIS A 253 -20.33 37.82 -16.74
N ARG A 254 -21.04 38.64 -17.51
CA ARG A 254 -22.04 39.59 -16.97
C ARG A 254 -23.17 38.85 -16.25
N LEU A 255 -23.70 37.77 -16.83
CA LEU A 255 -24.73 36.93 -16.20
C LEU A 255 -24.27 36.32 -14.88
N LEU A 256 -23.01 35.80 -14.84
CA LEU A 256 -22.41 35.29 -13.62
C LEU A 256 -22.30 36.35 -12.51
N LEU A 257 -21.91 37.58 -12.88
CA LEU A 257 -21.85 38.70 -11.92
C LEU A 257 -23.26 39.14 -11.42
N GLN A 258 -24.30 38.82 -12.16
CA GLN A 258 -25.69 39.05 -11.76
C GLN A 258 -26.26 37.91 -10.89
N GLY A 259 -25.48 36.85 -10.66
CA GLY A 259 -25.84 35.75 -9.76
C GLY A 259 -26.39 34.50 -10.45
N GLU A 260 -26.32 34.41 -11.80
CA GLU A 260 -26.66 33.17 -12.51
C GLU A 260 -25.73 32.02 -12.12
N ASP A 261 -26.26 30.79 -12.13
CA ASP A 261 -25.53 29.62 -11.73
C ASP A 261 -24.45 29.23 -12.74
N PHE A 262 -23.20 29.12 -12.28
CA PHE A 262 -22.07 28.82 -13.14
C PHE A 262 -22.20 27.44 -13.81
N SER A 263 -22.68 26.44 -13.08
CA SER A 263 -22.80 25.07 -13.58
C SER A 263 -23.84 24.99 -14.69
N GLU A 264 -24.99 25.69 -14.54
CA GLU A 264 -26.03 25.72 -15.56
C GLU A 264 -25.56 26.46 -16.80
N LEU A 265 -24.89 27.61 -16.66
CA LEU A 265 -24.31 28.32 -17.80
C LEU A 265 -23.23 27.49 -18.49
N ALA A 266 -22.41 26.74 -17.77
CA ALA A 266 -21.42 25.84 -18.35
C ALA A 266 -22.07 24.70 -19.13
N LYS A 267 -23.10 24.06 -18.61
CA LYS A 267 -23.86 23.02 -19.32
C LYS A 267 -24.49 23.52 -20.61
N GLN A 268 -25.05 24.72 -20.55
CA GLN A 268 -25.82 25.27 -21.67
C GLN A 268 -24.93 25.86 -22.76
N PHE A 269 -23.84 26.55 -22.38
CA PHE A 269 -23.10 27.41 -23.31
C PHE A 269 -21.64 27.02 -23.52
N SER A 270 -21.02 26.16 -22.65
CA SER A 270 -19.63 25.81 -22.84
C SER A 270 -19.42 24.90 -24.04
N ASP A 271 -18.46 25.28 -24.87
CA ASP A 271 -18.02 24.46 -26.02
C ASP A 271 -17.08 23.33 -25.61
N ASP A 272 -16.53 23.34 -24.39
CA ASP A 272 -15.77 22.21 -23.87
C ASP A 272 -16.69 21.08 -23.42
N LYS A 273 -16.96 20.14 -24.33
CA LYS A 273 -17.87 18.99 -24.07
C LYS A 273 -17.31 17.99 -23.05
N SER A 274 -16.01 18.05 -22.75
CA SER A 274 -15.41 17.18 -21.74
C SER A 274 -15.79 17.56 -20.30
N SER A 275 -16.07 18.84 -20.06
CA SER A 275 -16.39 19.38 -18.74
C SER A 275 -17.79 20.00 -18.63
N SER A 276 -18.39 20.45 -19.74
CA SER A 276 -19.68 21.17 -19.71
C SER A 276 -20.78 20.42 -18.98
N ASN A 277 -20.96 19.10 -19.22
CA ASN A 277 -21.97 18.27 -18.55
C ASN A 277 -21.74 18.12 -17.04
N LEU A 278 -20.50 18.36 -16.57
CA LEU A 278 -20.11 18.39 -15.16
C LEU A 278 -20.13 19.82 -14.59
N GLY A 279 -20.87 20.75 -15.22
CA GLY A 279 -20.91 22.14 -14.80
C GLY A 279 -19.59 22.90 -15.05
N GLY A 280 -18.81 22.48 -16.03
CA GLY A 280 -17.51 23.05 -16.35
C GLY A 280 -16.34 22.58 -15.48
N LYS A 281 -16.59 21.66 -14.53
CA LYS A 281 -15.61 21.22 -13.55
C LYS A 281 -14.46 20.42 -14.19
N LEU A 282 -13.22 20.85 -13.93
CA LEU A 282 -12.00 20.16 -14.34
C LEU A 282 -11.44 19.30 -13.21
N LYS A 283 -10.66 18.28 -13.58
CA LYS A 283 -9.88 17.55 -12.57
C LYS A 283 -8.86 18.50 -11.95
N PRO A 284 -8.58 18.39 -10.65
CA PRO A 284 -7.51 19.15 -10.00
C PRO A 284 -6.18 19.02 -10.75
N PHE A 285 -5.44 20.12 -10.92
CA PHE A 285 -4.19 20.13 -11.65
C PHE A 285 -3.10 20.97 -10.96
N LYS A 286 -1.84 20.63 -11.27
CA LYS A 286 -0.62 21.35 -10.86
C LYS A 286 -0.06 22.14 -12.03
N SER A 287 0.88 23.05 -11.78
CA SER A 287 1.59 23.79 -12.84
C SER A 287 2.19 22.85 -13.89
N GLY A 288 2.07 23.23 -15.16
CA GLY A 288 2.55 22.47 -16.32
C GLY A 288 1.64 21.31 -16.75
N GLN A 289 0.45 21.17 -16.18
CA GLN A 289 -0.50 20.13 -16.58
C GLN A 289 -1.54 20.61 -17.61
N ILE A 290 -1.80 21.92 -17.65
CA ILE A 290 -2.67 22.54 -18.65
C ILE A 290 -1.80 23.22 -19.73
N ASN A 291 -2.02 22.89 -20.98
CA ASN A 291 -1.24 23.42 -22.10
C ASN A 291 -1.63 24.88 -22.45
N SER A 292 -1.65 25.74 -21.42
CA SER A 292 -1.87 27.17 -21.53
C SER A 292 -1.41 27.89 -20.27
N GLU A 293 -0.27 28.60 -20.35
CA GLU A 293 0.28 29.35 -19.22
C GLU A 293 -0.71 30.44 -18.72
N ILE A 294 -1.42 31.08 -19.63
CA ILE A 294 -2.44 32.11 -19.30
C ILE A 294 -3.57 31.47 -18.47
N PHE A 295 -4.06 30.31 -18.88
CA PHE A 295 -5.11 29.59 -18.14
C PHE A 295 -4.64 29.19 -16.74
N GLU A 296 -3.45 28.58 -16.66
CA GLU A 296 -2.88 28.17 -15.36
C GLU A 296 -2.65 29.37 -14.43
N ASN A 297 -2.04 30.44 -14.96
CA ASN A 297 -1.76 31.64 -14.15
C ASN A 297 -3.06 32.29 -13.65
N THR A 298 -4.12 32.28 -14.47
CA THR A 298 -5.44 32.76 -14.05
C THR A 298 -6.04 31.88 -12.97
N ALA A 299 -6.03 30.53 -13.15
CA ALA A 299 -6.56 29.61 -12.18
C ALA A 299 -5.85 29.72 -10.81
N PHE A 300 -4.53 29.77 -10.82
CA PHE A 300 -3.72 29.94 -9.61
C PHE A 300 -3.76 31.38 -9.02
N GLY A 301 -4.24 32.36 -9.79
CA GLY A 301 -4.45 33.72 -9.33
C GLY A 301 -5.74 33.92 -8.53
N LEU A 302 -6.72 33.01 -8.67
CA LEU A 302 -7.92 33.03 -7.86
C LEU A 302 -7.60 32.61 -6.42
N THR A 303 -8.11 33.33 -5.43
CA THR A 303 -7.69 33.16 -4.03
C THR A 303 -8.76 32.56 -3.14
N ASN A 304 -10.01 32.98 -3.32
CA ASN A 304 -11.12 32.53 -2.49
C ASN A 304 -12.00 31.56 -3.26
N LYS A 305 -12.54 30.59 -2.56
CA LYS A 305 -13.53 29.67 -3.15
C LYS A 305 -14.68 30.47 -3.77
N GLU A 306 -15.13 30.06 -4.95
CA GLU A 306 -16.15 30.72 -5.77
C GLU A 306 -15.67 32.00 -6.51
N ASP A 307 -14.41 32.46 -6.33
CA ASP A 307 -13.88 33.57 -7.12
C ASP A 307 -14.01 33.29 -8.62
N LEU A 308 -14.42 34.30 -9.38
CA LEU A 308 -14.52 34.28 -10.84
C LEU A 308 -13.36 35.05 -11.48
N SER A 309 -12.79 34.49 -12.53
CA SER A 309 -11.82 35.22 -13.35
C SER A 309 -12.49 36.22 -14.27
N GLN A 310 -11.75 37.26 -14.69
CA GLN A 310 -12.09 37.96 -15.91
C GLN A 310 -12.01 37.00 -17.11
N PRO A 311 -12.77 37.27 -18.21
CA PRO A 311 -12.62 36.52 -19.44
C PRO A 311 -11.17 36.57 -19.97
N ILE A 312 -10.57 35.41 -20.22
CA ILE A 312 -9.22 35.28 -20.78
C ILE A 312 -9.25 34.57 -22.12
N GLN A 313 -8.28 34.90 -22.99
CA GLN A 313 -8.15 34.28 -24.30
C GLN A 313 -6.96 33.29 -24.31
N THR A 314 -7.19 32.09 -24.82
CA THR A 314 -6.16 31.08 -25.10
C THR A 314 -6.17 30.72 -26.59
N LYS A 315 -5.25 29.84 -27.01
CA LYS A 315 -5.27 29.30 -28.40
C LYS A 315 -6.56 28.51 -28.70
N PHE A 316 -7.26 28.01 -27.70
CA PHE A 316 -8.49 27.22 -27.84
C PHE A 316 -9.74 28.06 -27.95
N GLY A 317 -9.78 29.19 -27.26
CA GLY A 317 -10.95 30.06 -27.18
C GLY A 317 -10.88 31.03 -26.02
N TRP A 318 -12.03 31.58 -25.68
CA TRP A 318 -12.24 32.44 -24.52
C TRP A 318 -12.74 31.63 -23.34
N HIS A 319 -12.27 31.94 -22.15
CA HIS A 319 -12.59 31.20 -20.93
C HIS A 319 -12.97 32.14 -19.79
N ILE A 320 -13.88 31.68 -18.92
CA ILE A 320 -14.10 32.19 -17.57
C ILE A 320 -13.83 31.02 -16.62
N LEU A 321 -13.08 31.28 -15.56
CA LEU A 321 -12.73 30.29 -14.54
C LEU A 321 -13.40 30.64 -13.23
N LYS A 322 -13.82 29.61 -12.51
CA LYS A 322 -14.35 29.69 -11.14
C LYS A 322 -13.52 28.77 -10.24
N LEU A 323 -13.02 29.31 -9.13
CA LEU A 323 -12.26 28.51 -8.17
C LEU A 323 -13.17 27.57 -7.37
N ILE A 324 -12.88 26.28 -7.41
CA ILE A 324 -13.58 25.25 -6.63
C ILE A 324 -12.81 24.95 -5.35
N ASP A 325 -11.51 24.63 -5.50
CA ASP A 325 -10.63 24.29 -4.37
C ASP A 325 -9.16 24.59 -4.69
N ARG A 326 -8.37 24.79 -3.65
CA ARG A 326 -6.93 24.99 -3.75
C ARG A 326 -6.22 24.30 -2.60
N LYS A 327 -5.25 23.46 -2.92
CA LYS A 327 -4.45 22.71 -1.95
C LYS A 327 -2.99 23.09 -2.08
N PRO A 328 -2.33 23.55 -1.00
CA PRO A 328 -0.89 23.71 -0.98
C PRO A 328 -0.20 22.36 -1.11
N VAL A 329 1.11 22.36 -1.31
CA VAL A 329 1.90 21.13 -1.16
C VAL A 329 1.83 20.72 0.31
N GLU A 330 1.37 19.50 0.56
CA GLU A 330 1.25 18.94 1.90
C GLU A 330 2.63 18.63 2.50
N SER A 331 2.68 18.33 3.81
CA SER A 331 3.92 17.98 4.49
C SER A 331 4.52 16.68 3.97
N PHE A 332 5.84 16.51 4.15
CA PHE A 332 6.53 15.28 3.76
C PHE A 332 5.86 14.03 4.34
N GLU A 333 5.56 14.04 5.63
CA GLU A 333 4.96 12.90 6.31
C GLU A 333 3.59 12.52 5.73
N THR A 334 2.82 13.51 5.31
CA THR A 334 1.48 13.29 4.73
C THR A 334 1.55 12.62 3.36
N ILE A 335 2.47 13.09 2.48
CA ILE A 335 2.52 12.60 1.09
C ILE A 335 3.60 11.55 0.85
N LYS A 336 4.38 11.18 1.88
CA LYS A 336 5.45 10.17 1.77
C LYS A 336 4.98 8.87 1.13
N PRO A 337 3.84 8.25 1.51
CA PRO A 337 3.38 7.00 0.89
C PRO A 337 3.08 7.15 -0.62
N GLU A 338 2.53 8.32 -1.01
CA GLU A 338 2.29 8.61 -2.43
C GLU A 338 3.61 8.78 -3.20
N LEU A 339 4.58 9.49 -2.61
CA LEU A 339 5.90 9.67 -3.21
C LEU A 339 6.66 8.35 -3.36
N GLU A 340 6.60 7.46 -2.37
CA GLU A 340 7.18 6.12 -2.44
C GLU A 340 6.61 5.32 -3.63
N ASN A 341 5.30 5.35 -3.79
CA ASN A 341 4.63 4.71 -4.93
C ASN A 341 5.03 5.35 -6.28
N GLN A 342 5.15 6.67 -6.35
CA GLN A 342 5.57 7.37 -7.56
C GLN A 342 7.05 7.10 -7.89
N VAL A 343 7.95 7.13 -6.91
CA VAL A 343 9.38 6.79 -7.05
C VAL A 343 9.55 5.35 -7.54
N GLY A 344 8.75 4.42 -7.01
CA GLY A 344 8.77 3.02 -7.44
C GLY A 344 8.30 2.78 -8.88
N LYS A 345 7.50 3.68 -9.44
CA LYS A 345 6.93 3.54 -10.79
C LYS A 345 7.65 4.35 -11.88
N ASP A 346 8.43 5.34 -11.51
CA ASP A 346 9.14 6.17 -12.48
C ASP A 346 10.58 5.68 -12.73
N SER A 347 11.34 6.39 -13.56
CA SER A 347 12.71 6.03 -13.92
C SER A 347 13.71 6.07 -12.74
N ARG A 348 13.33 6.65 -11.57
CA ARG A 348 14.12 6.60 -10.33
C ARG A 348 14.25 5.18 -9.79
N SER A 349 13.22 4.34 -9.99
CA SER A 349 13.24 2.94 -9.56
C SER A 349 14.42 2.16 -10.17
N GLN A 350 14.86 2.53 -11.37
CA GLN A 350 16.03 1.91 -11.99
C GLN A 350 17.32 2.19 -11.23
N LEU A 351 17.45 3.34 -10.55
CA LEU A 351 18.62 3.65 -9.72
C LEU A 351 18.64 2.78 -8.45
N VAL A 352 17.48 2.58 -7.83
CA VAL A 352 17.35 1.68 -6.67
C VAL A 352 17.76 0.26 -7.08
N LYS A 353 17.22 -0.21 -8.21
CA LYS A 353 17.52 -1.53 -8.75
C LYS A 353 18.99 -1.69 -9.14
N ALA A 354 19.57 -0.68 -9.82
CA ALA A 354 20.97 -0.70 -10.19
C ALA A 354 21.91 -0.72 -8.96
N LYS A 355 21.56 0.04 -7.91
CA LYS A 355 22.35 0.04 -6.67
C LYS A 355 22.26 -1.29 -5.94
N MET A 356 21.07 -1.88 -5.86
CA MET A 356 20.89 -3.22 -5.29
C MET A 356 21.66 -4.27 -6.09
N LEU A 357 21.62 -4.20 -7.43
CA LEU A 357 22.40 -5.10 -8.28
C LEU A 357 23.91 -4.96 -8.03
N GLU A 358 24.41 -3.73 -7.91
CA GLU A 358 25.82 -3.47 -7.59
C GLU A 358 26.24 -4.14 -6.28
N GLN A 359 25.41 -4.07 -5.24
CA GLN A 359 25.65 -4.72 -3.96
C GLN A 359 25.65 -6.25 -4.10
N LEU A 360 24.62 -6.81 -4.77
CA LEU A 360 24.53 -8.25 -4.96
C LEU A 360 25.69 -8.81 -5.78
N LEU A 361 26.19 -8.05 -6.79
CA LEU A 361 27.35 -8.42 -7.57
C LEU A 361 28.66 -8.34 -6.77
N ALA A 362 28.70 -7.53 -5.70
CA ALA A 362 29.84 -7.49 -4.78
C ALA A 362 29.77 -8.62 -3.73
N ASP A 363 28.56 -9.00 -3.30
CA ASP A 363 28.34 -10.01 -2.27
C ASP A 363 28.45 -11.44 -2.83
N TYR A 364 28.05 -11.65 -4.09
CA TYR A 364 28.00 -12.97 -4.69
C TYR A 364 29.22 -13.27 -5.56
N GLN A 365 29.74 -14.50 -5.44
CA GLN A 365 30.78 -14.97 -6.33
C GLN A 365 30.18 -15.36 -7.68
N LEU A 366 30.73 -14.78 -8.74
CA LEU A 366 30.32 -15.02 -10.11
C LEU A 366 31.45 -15.67 -10.89
N SER A 367 31.15 -16.70 -11.66
CA SER A 367 32.12 -17.36 -12.55
C SER A 367 31.56 -17.61 -13.94
N ASN A 368 32.43 -17.97 -14.88
CA ASN A 368 32.12 -18.29 -16.29
C ASN A 368 31.56 -17.15 -17.13
N GLN A 369 31.82 -15.86 -16.77
CA GLN A 369 31.17 -14.71 -17.41
C GLN A 369 31.74 -14.36 -18.81
N ASN A 370 33.05 -14.09 -18.90
CA ASN A 370 33.60 -13.38 -20.06
C ASN A 370 33.97 -14.28 -21.25
N SER A 371 34.50 -15.47 -21.00
CA SER A 371 34.88 -16.40 -22.08
C SER A 371 33.68 -16.98 -22.82
N ASN A 372 32.53 -17.03 -22.16
CA ASN A 372 31.33 -17.66 -22.70
C ASN A 372 30.46 -16.70 -23.53
N VAL A 373 30.48 -15.40 -23.23
CA VAL A 373 29.75 -14.38 -24.04
C VAL A 373 30.26 -14.36 -25.47
N ALA A 374 31.58 -14.39 -25.71
CA ALA A 374 32.16 -14.44 -27.06
C ALA A 374 31.81 -15.72 -27.82
N LYS A 375 31.71 -16.87 -27.10
CA LYS A 375 31.28 -18.13 -27.71
C LYS A 375 29.80 -18.10 -28.10
N ILE A 376 28.95 -17.50 -27.28
CA ILE A 376 27.54 -17.26 -27.63
C ILE A 376 27.43 -16.38 -28.87
N GLU A 377 28.15 -15.25 -28.89
CA GLU A 377 28.13 -14.29 -29.99
C GLU A 377 28.48 -14.94 -31.35
N SER A 378 29.50 -15.82 -31.38
CA SER A 378 29.94 -16.49 -32.59
C SER A 378 29.02 -17.63 -33.05
N ASN A 379 28.17 -18.18 -32.19
CA ASN A 379 27.32 -19.33 -32.46
C ASN A 379 25.81 -19.01 -32.51
N LEU A 380 25.40 -17.77 -32.19
CA LEU A 380 24.01 -17.35 -32.17
C LEU A 380 23.56 -16.80 -33.53
N SER A 381 22.42 -17.25 -34.02
CA SER A 381 21.79 -16.77 -35.24
C SER A 381 20.27 -16.63 -35.06
N PHE A 382 19.68 -15.73 -35.88
CA PHE A 382 18.23 -15.58 -35.92
C PHE A 382 17.63 -16.31 -37.11
N ASP A 383 16.75 -17.28 -36.84
CA ASP A 383 15.98 -17.95 -37.88
C ASP A 383 14.72 -17.12 -38.20
N SER A 384 14.74 -16.46 -39.35
CA SER A 384 13.65 -15.58 -39.76
C SER A 384 12.37 -16.35 -40.16
N ILE A 385 12.48 -17.65 -40.50
CA ILE A 385 11.36 -18.48 -40.88
C ILE A 385 10.59 -18.91 -39.62
N GLN A 386 11.32 -19.42 -38.62
CA GLN A 386 10.73 -19.85 -37.34
C GLN A 386 10.54 -18.69 -36.36
N ASN A 387 11.10 -17.55 -36.66
CA ASN A 387 11.07 -16.34 -35.81
C ASN A 387 11.65 -16.58 -34.41
N VAL A 388 12.78 -17.30 -34.33
CA VAL A 388 13.46 -17.66 -33.09
C VAL A 388 14.97 -17.48 -33.21
N TRP A 389 15.63 -17.22 -32.08
CA TRP A 389 17.07 -17.31 -31.95
C TRP A 389 17.47 -18.75 -31.73
N LYS A 390 18.55 -19.18 -32.35
CA LYS A 390 19.10 -20.56 -32.22
C LYS A 390 20.61 -20.55 -32.24
N PHE A 391 21.17 -21.57 -31.62
CA PHE A 391 22.60 -21.86 -31.76
C PHE A 391 22.87 -22.67 -33.02
N SER A 392 24.13 -22.67 -33.46
CA SER A 392 24.61 -23.59 -34.50
C SER A 392 24.52 -25.05 -34.01
N ASP A 393 24.30 -25.99 -34.92
CA ASP A 393 24.04 -27.42 -34.62
C ASP A 393 25.16 -28.08 -33.80
N ASN A 394 26.40 -27.59 -33.91
CA ASN A 394 27.57 -28.13 -33.20
C ASN A 394 27.85 -27.40 -31.87
N PHE A 395 27.01 -26.48 -31.43
CA PHE A 395 27.20 -25.75 -30.17
C PHE A 395 26.62 -26.52 -29.00
N GLU A 396 27.43 -26.80 -28.00
CA GLU A 396 26.98 -27.47 -26.77
C GLU A 396 26.24 -26.48 -25.87
N ALA A 397 24.91 -26.42 -26.00
CA ALA A 397 24.08 -25.48 -25.28
C ALA A 397 23.96 -25.76 -23.77
N THR A 398 24.28 -26.98 -23.33
CA THR A 398 24.23 -27.43 -21.92
C THR A 398 25.47 -27.01 -21.12
N GLN A 399 26.51 -26.43 -21.78
CA GLN A 399 27.70 -25.99 -21.08
C GLN A 399 27.37 -24.86 -20.10
N PRO A 400 28.08 -24.77 -18.94
CA PRO A 400 27.95 -23.68 -17.99
C PRO A 400 28.20 -22.32 -18.65
N PHE A 401 27.26 -21.40 -18.50
CA PHE A 401 27.33 -20.05 -19.07
C PHE A 401 27.57 -18.97 -17.99
N LEU A 402 26.79 -19.04 -16.91
CA LEU A 402 26.87 -18.13 -15.76
C LEU A 402 26.69 -18.97 -14.49
N THR A 403 27.60 -18.85 -13.53
CA THR A 403 27.43 -19.44 -12.20
C THR A 403 27.40 -18.33 -11.16
N ILE A 404 26.34 -18.34 -10.33
CA ILE A 404 26.13 -17.42 -9.20
C ILE A 404 26.21 -18.29 -7.94
N GLN A 405 27.25 -18.11 -7.13
CA GLN A 405 27.53 -18.97 -5.99
C GLN A 405 27.53 -20.46 -6.39
N ASN A 406 26.50 -21.21 -5.99
CA ASN A 406 26.31 -22.64 -6.27
C ASN A 406 25.29 -22.93 -7.39
N THR A 407 24.67 -21.90 -7.98
CA THR A 407 23.66 -22.05 -9.03
C THR A 407 24.26 -21.78 -10.40
N THR A 408 24.19 -22.74 -11.29
CA THR A 408 24.72 -22.66 -12.65
C THR A 408 23.61 -22.55 -13.67
N HIS A 409 23.68 -21.51 -14.51
CA HIS A 409 22.88 -21.31 -15.71
C HIS A 409 23.67 -21.75 -16.94
N THR A 410 23.00 -22.43 -17.86
CA THR A 410 23.58 -22.92 -19.11
C THR A 410 23.42 -21.92 -20.25
N ALA A 411 24.10 -22.17 -21.38
CA ALA A 411 23.87 -21.39 -22.58
C ALA A 411 22.43 -21.59 -23.13
N GLN A 412 21.83 -22.74 -22.89
CA GLN A 412 20.42 -23.02 -23.22
C GLN A 412 19.48 -22.10 -22.43
N ASP A 413 19.71 -21.88 -21.13
CA ASP A 413 18.90 -20.95 -20.32
C ASP A 413 18.96 -19.51 -20.86
N PHE A 414 20.14 -19.09 -21.33
CA PHE A 414 20.28 -17.79 -21.97
C PHE A 414 19.52 -17.71 -23.31
N LEU A 415 19.55 -18.78 -24.13
CA LEU A 415 18.80 -18.83 -25.38
C LEU A 415 17.29 -18.76 -25.15
N GLU A 416 16.78 -19.46 -24.14
CA GLU A 416 15.38 -19.40 -23.73
C GLU A 416 14.99 -18.01 -23.27
N PHE A 417 15.83 -17.38 -22.44
CA PHE A 417 15.66 -15.99 -22.01
C PHE A 417 15.58 -15.04 -23.21
N LEU A 418 16.51 -15.19 -24.16
CA LEU A 418 16.54 -14.35 -25.38
C LEU A 418 15.26 -14.52 -26.21
N ASN A 419 14.81 -15.75 -26.44
CA ASN A 419 13.58 -16.03 -27.17
C ASN A 419 12.33 -15.50 -26.48
N LYS A 420 12.26 -15.62 -25.16
CA LYS A 420 11.16 -15.06 -24.35
C LYS A 420 11.12 -13.52 -24.45
N ASN A 421 12.28 -12.88 -24.49
CA ASN A 421 12.42 -11.42 -24.50
C ASN A 421 12.66 -10.81 -25.89
N GLN A 422 12.45 -11.56 -26.97
CA GLN A 422 12.77 -11.13 -28.32
C GLN A 422 12.06 -9.85 -28.80
N ARG A 423 10.94 -9.45 -28.18
CA ARG A 423 10.25 -8.19 -28.48
C ARG A 423 11.06 -6.95 -28.07
N ALA A 424 11.97 -7.11 -27.11
CA ALA A 424 12.89 -6.04 -26.68
C ALA A 424 14.14 -5.93 -27.54
N VAL A 425 14.27 -6.78 -28.56
CA VAL A 425 15.43 -6.88 -29.43
C VAL A 425 15.04 -6.43 -30.84
N LYS A 426 15.76 -5.44 -31.39
CA LYS A 426 15.67 -5.10 -32.81
C LYS A 426 16.53 -6.09 -33.61
N LYS A 427 15.92 -6.81 -34.54
CA LYS A 427 16.57 -7.89 -35.28
C LYS A 427 17.66 -7.37 -36.24
N GLU A 428 17.60 -6.10 -36.57
CA GLU A 428 18.58 -5.40 -37.40
C GLU A 428 19.90 -5.07 -36.70
N TRP A 429 19.91 -5.19 -35.36
CA TRP A 429 21.13 -4.94 -34.59
C TRP A 429 22.17 -6.04 -34.81
N PRO A 430 23.48 -5.68 -34.77
CA PRO A 430 24.53 -6.68 -34.77
C PRO A 430 24.34 -7.70 -33.61
N VAL A 431 24.61 -8.97 -33.88
CA VAL A 431 24.48 -10.04 -32.87
C VAL A 431 25.28 -9.72 -31.58
N SER A 432 26.46 -9.11 -31.74
CA SER A 432 27.31 -8.67 -30.63
C SER A 432 26.60 -7.66 -29.69
N VAL A 433 25.86 -6.73 -30.25
CA VAL A 433 25.08 -5.73 -29.49
C VAL A 433 23.93 -6.42 -28.76
N ILE A 434 23.24 -7.33 -29.46
CA ILE A 434 22.12 -8.09 -28.90
C ILE A 434 22.61 -8.94 -27.73
N VAL A 435 23.66 -9.71 -27.93
CA VAL A 435 24.24 -10.60 -26.89
C VAL A 435 24.67 -9.81 -25.67
N LYS A 436 25.42 -8.71 -25.84
CA LYS A 436 25.88 -7.88 -24.70
C LYS A 436 24.69 -7.28 -23.93
N LYS A 437 23.72 -6.73 -24.61
CA LYS A 437 22.53 -6.11 -23.96
C LYS A 437 21.70 -7.17 -23.25
N GLN A 438 21.43 -8.28 -23.92
CA GLN A 438 20.60 -9.34 -23.35
C GLN A 438 21.33 -10.11 -22.23
N TYR A 439 22.66 -10.25 -22.32
CA TYR A 439 23.45 -10.80 -21.23
C TYR A 439 23.39 -9.94 -19.97
N ALA A 440 23.49 -8.63 -20.09
CA ALA A 440 23.36 -7.73 -18.94
C ALA A 440 21.98 -7.89 -18.27
N SER A 441 20.90 -8.00 -19.06
CA SER A 441 19.55 -8.23 -18.55
C SER A 441 19.39 -9.65 -17.98
N PHE A 442 20.01 -10.66 -18.57
CA PHE A 442 20.01 -12.03 -18.06
C PHE A 442 20.75 -12.13 -16.73
N LEU A 443 21.95 -11.54 -16.64
CA LEU A 443 22.74 -11.48 -15.41
C LEU A 443 21.94 -10.81 -14.28
N GLU A 444 21.36 -9.63 -14.57
CA GLU A 444 20.52 -8.92 -13.62
C GLU A 444 19.37 -9.82 -13.13
N GLN A 445 18.60 -10.41 -14.05
CA GLN A 445 17.49 -11.28 -13.67
C GLN A 445 17.94 -12.49 -12.87
N SER A 446 19.05 -13.13 -13.27
CA SER A 446 19.57 -14.32 -12.59
C SER A 446 20.05 -14.01 -11.19
N VAL A 447 20.73 -12.88 -10.98
CA VAL A 447 21.20 -12.42 -9.66
C VAL A 447 20.04 -12.10 -8.74
N PHE A 448 19.02 -11.37 -9.22
CA PHE A 448 17.83 -11.10 -8.43
C PHE A 448 17.02 -12.35 -8.14
N GLN A 449 16.95 -13.30 -9.09
CA GLN A 449 16.28 -14.58 -8.87
C GLN A 449 17.01 -15.40 -7.82
N TYR A 450 18.36 -15.49 -7.89
CA TYR A 450 19.16 -16.15 -6.88
C TYR A 450 18.91 -15.56 -5.49
N LYS A 451 18.94 -14.22 -5.35
CA LYS A 451 18.62 -13.55 -4.09
C LYS A 451 17.23 -13.90 -3.59
N ARG A 452 16.24 -13.89 -4.50
CA ARG A 452 14.83 -14.20 -4.20
C ARG A 452 14.68 -15.62 -3.64
N ASP A 453 15.36 -16.58 -4.26
CA ASP A 453 15.27 -17.99 -3.89
C ASP A 453 16.00 -18.30 -2.59
N ASN A 454 17.08 -17.57 -2.28
CA ASN A 454 17.91 -17.79 -1.10
C ASN A 454 17.63 -16.81 0.05
N LEU A 455 16.71 -15.87 -0.09
CA LEU A 455 16.44 -14.83 0.91
C LEU A 455 16.05 -15.42 2.29
N GLU A 456 15.30 -16.54 2.29
CA GLU A 456 14.91 -17.24 3.51
C GLU A 456 16.13 -17.81 4.29
N ASN A 457 17.21 -18.17 3.57
CA ASN A 457 18.44 -18.65 4.18
C ASN A 457 19.41 -17.52 4.55
N GLU A 458 19.32 -16.37 3.88
CA GLU A 458 20.25 -15.25 4.03
C GLU A 458 19.77 -14.18 5.00
N ASN A 459 18.47 -14.16 5.33
CA ASN A 459 17.87 -13.13 6.18
C ASN A 459 16.94 -13.74 7.22
N GLN A 460 17.38 -13.76 8.48
CA GLN A 460 16.63 -14.35 9.59
C GLN A 460 15.30 -13.66 9.85
N GLU A 461 15.21 -12.34 9.73
CA GLU A 461 13.94 -11.60 9.91
C GLU A 461 12.93 -12.00 8.85
N PHE A 462 13.36 -12.06 7.58
CA PHE A 462 12.51 -12.55 6.49
C PHE A 462 12.03 -13.99 6.73
N ALA A 463 12.95 -14.88 7.10
CA ALA A 463 12.63 -16.27 7.41
C ALA A 463 11.58 -16.38 8.51
N ASN A 464 11.73 -15.59 9.57
CA ASN A 464 10.79 -15.57 10.70
C ASN A 464 9.40 -15.10 10.28
N ILE A 465 9.31 -13.97 9.56
CA ILE A 465 8.02 -13.45 9.06
C ILE A 465 7.35 -14.44 8.13
N LEU A 466 8.13 -15.01 7.21
CA LEU A 466 7.61 -15.99 6.24
C LEU A 466 7.12 -17.26 6.92
N ASN A 467 7.84 -17.75 7.95
CA ASN A 467 7.44 -18.92 8.71
C ASN A 467 6.16 -18.67 9.51
N GLU A 468 6.02 -17.52 10.16
CA GLU A 468 4.80 -17.14 10.85
C GLU A 468 3.58 -17.11 9.92
N TYR A 469 3.76 -16.58 8.71
CA TYR A 469 2.69 -16.58 7.71
C TYR A 469 2.36 -18.00 7.22
N ARG A 470 3.38 -18.80 6.94
CA ARG A 470 3.27 -20.21 6.54
C ARG A 470 2.46 -21.00 7.56
N GLU A 471 2.81 -20.88 8.83
CA GLU A 471 2.16 -21.59 9.93
C GLU A 471 0.75 -21.06 10.18
N GLY A 472 0.55 -19.73 10.12
CA GLY A 472 -0.76 -19.11 10.29
C GLY A 472 -1.77 -19.53 9.22
N LEU A 473 -1.34 -19.55 7.96
CA LEU A 473 -2.19 -20.00 6.86
C LEU A 473 -2.52 -21.48 6.97
N LEU A 474 -1.54 -22.31 7.30
CA LEU A 474 -1.72 -23.75 7.50
C LEU A 474 -2.69 -24.04 8.64
N LEU A 475 -2.56 -23.32 9.75
CA LEU A 475 -3.48 -23.43 10.87
C LEU A 475 -4.90 -22.99 10.50
N PHE A 476 -5.04 -21.90 9.74
CA PHE A 476 -6.34 -21.40 9.30
C PHE A 476 -7.10 -22.44 8.46
N GLU A 477 -6.46 -23.01 7.46
CA GLU A 477 -7.05 -24.06 6.59
C GLU A 477 -7.49 -25.27 7.41
N LEU A 478 -6.63 -25.75 8.31
CA LEU A 478 -6.92 -26.86 9.18
C LEU A 478 -8.10 -26.58 10.13
N MET A 479 -8.13 -25.40 10.76
CA MET A 479 -9.20 -25.00 11.67
C MET A 479 -10.52 -24.81 10.95
N GLN A 480 -10.49 -24.28 9.75
CA GLN A 480 -11.67 -24.11 8.92
C GLN A 480 -12.32 -25.46 8.61
N ASP A 481 -11.52 -26.42 8.16
CA ASP A 481 -12.03 -27.75 7.79
C ASP A 481 -12.48 -28.56 9.01
N LYS A 482 -11.61 -28.66 10.04
CA LYS A 482 -11.85 -29.56 11.19
C LYS A 482 -12.85 -29.04 12.21
N ILE A 483 -12.86 -27.71 12.42
CA ILE A 483 -13.62 -27.10 13.50
C ILE A 483 -14.77 -26.25 12.98
N TRP A 484 -14.48 -25.23 12.15
CA TRP A 484 -15.49 -24.22 11.86
C TRP A 484 -16.57 -24.72 10.90
N ASP A 485 -16.18 -25.34 9.79
CA ASP A 485 -17.12 -25.93 8.84
C ASP A 485 -17.66 -27.26 9.35
N GLY A 486 -16.84 -28.03 10.07
CA GLY A 486 -17.27 -29.25 10.74
C GLY A 486 -18.44 -28.98 11.72
N ALA A 487 -18.27 -28.04 12.66
CA ALA A 487 -19.30 -27.66 13.61
C ALA A 487 -20.57 -27.12 12.94
N LYS A 488 -20.40 -26.27 11.93
CA LYS A 488 -21.53 -25.65 11.21
C LYS A 488 -22.38 -26.65 10.43
N ASN A 489 -21.75 -27.70 9.91
CA ASN A 489 -22.40 -28.71 9.06
C ASN A 489 -22.90 -29.93 9.85
N ASP A 490 -22.44 -30.12 11.10
CA ASP A 490 -22.85 -31.22 11.97
C ASP A 490 -24.18 -30.92 12.68
N SER A 491 -25.28 -31.04 11.96
CA SER A 491 -26.62 -30.80 12.50
C SER A 491 -26.99 -31.75 13.65
N ILE A 492 -26.46 -32.98 13.64
CA ILE A 492 -26.76 -33.99 14.67
C ILE A 492 -25.98 -33.65 15.97
N GLY A 493 -24.68 -33.37 15.83
CA GLY A 493 -23.85 -32.97 16.95
C GLY A 493 -24.34 -31.68 17.58
N LEU A 494 -24.68 -30.67 16.80
CA LEU A 494 -25.26 -29.40 17.29
C LEU A 494 -26.56 -29.62 18.06
N GLN A 495 -27.45 -30.50 17.56
CA GLN A 495 -28.70 -30.79 18.25
C GLN A 495 -28.48 -31.53 19.59
N THR A 496 -27.53 -32.47 19.61
CA THR A 496 -27.12 -33.17 20.82
C THR A 496 -26.52 -32.22 21.85
N PHE A 497 -25.53 -31.43 21.41
CA PHE A 497 -24.85 -30.42 22.22
C PHE A 497 -25.86 -29.41 22.84
N TYR A 498 -26.85 -28.94 22.04
CA TYR A 498 -27.91 -28.09 22.54
C TYR A 498 -28.73 -28.78 23.64
N ASN A 499 -29.09 -30.06 23.42
CA ASN A 499 -29.92 -30.80 24.40
C ASN A 499 -29.19 -30.97 25.72
N ASP A 500 -27.89 -31.25 25.68
CA ASP A 500 -27.06 -31.47 26.87
C ASP A 500 -26.75 -30.16 27.60
N ASN A 501 -26.71 -29.04 26.90
CA ASN A 501 -26.34 -27.72 27.42
C ASN A 501 -27.50 -26.71 27.45
N LYS A 502 -28.75 -27.18 27.43
CA LYS A 502 -29.93 -26.29 27.37
C LYS A 502 -29.94 -25.21 28.43
N ALA A 503 -29.50 -25.53 29.67
CA ALA A 503 -29.47 -24.58 30.76
C ALA A 503 -28.63 -23.31 30.50
N ASN A 504 -27.69 -23.37 29.57
CA ASN A 504 -26.83 -22.26 29.22
C ASN A 504 -27.48 -21.29 28.18
N TYR A 505 -28.55 -21.73 27.51
CA TYR A 505 -29.19 -20.96 26.43
C TYR A 505 -30.55 -20.42 26.92
N VAL A 506 -30.49 -19.38 27.71
CA VAL A 506 -31.66 -18.77 28.32
C VAL A 506 -31.73 -17.28 27.93
N TRP A 507 -32.92 -16.84 27.56
CA TRP A 507 -33.19 -15.41 27.47
C TRP A 507 -33.35 -14.87 28.89
N PRO A 508 -32.60 -13.86 29.33
CA PRO A 508 -32.86 -13.19 30.60
C PRO A 508 -34.20 -12.44 30.53
N ASP A 509 -34.63 -11.91 31.69
CA ASP A 509 -35.79 -11.02 31.71
C ASP A 509 -35.57 -9.82 30.78
N ARG A 510 -36.56 -9.51 29.96
CA ARG A 510 -36.53 -8.45 28.95
C ARG A 510 -37.79 -7.59 29.02
N ILE A 511 -37.68 -6.39 28.51
CA ILE A 511 -38.81 -5.57 28.17
C ILE A 511 -38.89 -5.42 26.64
N GLU A 512 -40.08 -5.37 26.10
CA GLU A 512 -40.37 -4.92 24.76
C GLU A 512 -40.90 -3.49 24.82
N GLY A 513 -40.39 -2.60 23.94
CA GLY A 513 -40.85 -1.22 24.01
C GLY A 513 -40.02 -0.25 23.19
N SER A 514 -40.22 1.01 23.49
CA SER A 514 -39.56 2.14 22.85
C SER A 514 -38.85 3.00 23.88
N VAL A 515 -37.62 3.36 23.62
CA VAL A 515 -36.81 4.29 24.43
C VAL A 515 -36.64 5.57 23.63
N ALA A 516 -36.97 6.72 24.21
CA ALA A 516 -36.70 8.02 23.65
C ALA A 516 -35.68 8.76 24.53
N ARG A 517 -34.57 9.22 23.91
CA ARG A 517 -33.48 9.94 24.57
C ARG A 517 -33.32 11.35 23.99
N SER A 518 -33.10 12.34 24.85
CA SER A 518 -32.81 13.73 24.48
C SER A 518 -31.85 14.37 25.48
N SER A 519 -31.06 15.35 25.03
CA SER A 519 -30.25 16.21 25.91
C SER A 519 -31.08 17.29 26.62
N ASP A 520 -32.36 17.46 26.31
CA ASP A 520 -33.25 18.46 26.93
C ASP A 520 -34.57 17.80 27.33
N SER A 521 -34.92 17.93 28.61
CA SER A 521 -36.11 17.32 29.22
C SER A 521 -37.42 17.78 28.60
N LYS A 522 -37.46 18.97 27.96
CA LYS A 522 -38.68 19.44 27.29
C LYS A 522 -39.11 18.53 26.16
N TYR A 523 -38.17 17.93 25.44
CA TYR A 523 -38.47 17.03 24.33
C TYR A 523 -38.99 15.67 24.81
N THR A 524 -38.37 15.07 25.85
CA THR A 524 -38.90 13.83 26.43
C THR A 524 -40.28 14.00 27.03
N LYS A 525 -40.58 15.16 27.64
CA LYS A 525 -41.93 15.51 28.10
C LYS A 525 -42.94 15.63 26.93
N LYS A 526 -42.49 16.12 25.76
CA LYS A 526 -43.33 16.16 24.55
C LYS A 526 -43.56 14.75 24.03
N VAL A 527 -42.54 13.89 23.98
CA VAL A 527 -42.69 12.48 23.59
C VAL A 527 -43.76 11.79 24.42
N LEU A 528 -43.73 11.94 25.76
CA LEU A 528 -44.75 11.37 26.64
C LEU A 528 -46.15 11.86 26.26
N LYS A 529 -46.34 13.13 25.89
CA LYS A 529 -47.66 13.65 25.46
C LYS A 529 -48.12 13.01 24.14
N TYR A 530 -47.22 12.78 23.21
CA TYR A 530 -47.51 12.13 21.93
C TYR A 530 -47.84 10.64 22.13
N TRP A 531 -47.02 9.92 22.91
CA TRP A 531 -47.27 8.49 23.23
C TRP A 531 -48.63 8.28 23.96
N ARG A 532 -49.04 9.21 24.83
CA ARG A 532 -50.37 9.19 25.45
C ARG A 532 -51.52 9.37 24.45
N LYS A 533 -51.22 9.91 23.26
CA LYS A 533 -52.15 10.07 22.14
C LYS A 533 -51.98 8.97 21.08
N ASN A 534 -51.22 7.92 21.40
CA ASN A 534 -50.88 6.81 20.53
C ASN A 534 -50.18 7.19 19.24
N SER A 535 -49.44 8.33 19.20
CA SER A 535 -48.61 8.69 18.06
C SER A 535 -47.43 7.76 17.93
N SER A 536 -47.05 7.40 16.70
CA SER A 536 -45.91 6.56 16.39
C SER A 536 -44.59 7.31 16.58
N ASN A 537 -43.50 6.58 16.80
CA ASN A 537 -42.17 7.17 16.93
C ASN A 537 -41.71 7.95 15.71
N ASN A 538 -42.13 7.52 14.51
CA ASN A 538 -41.85 8.23 13.25
C ASN A 538 -42.56 9.58 13.17
N GLU A 539 -43.86 9.63 13.45
CA GLU A 539 -44.62 10.88 13.51
C GLU A 539 -44.03 11.86 14.53
N ILE A 540 -43.60 11.35 15.70
CA ILE A 540 -42.99 12.17 16.73
C ILE A 540 -41.64 12.70 16.27
N ALA A 541 -40.82 11.85 15.62
CA ALA A 541 -39.52 12.24 15.07
C ALA A 541 -39.66 13.33 14.01
N GLU A 542 -40.61 13.21 13.08
CA GLU A 542 -40.89 14.22 12.06
C GLU A 542 -41.20 15.59 12.66
N VAL A 543 -41.97 15.62 13.75
CA VAL A 543 -42.34 16.88 14.41
C VAL A 543 -41.18 17.44 15.25
N LEU A 544 -40.51 16.61 16.04
CA LEU A 544 -39.52 17.07 17.03
C LEU A 544 -38.11 17.22 16.45
N ASN A 545 -37.80 16.53 15.36
CA ASN A 545 -36.48 16.54 14.71
C ASN A 545 -36.45 17.34 13.40
N LYS A 546 -37.48 18.11 13.10
CA LYS A 546 -37.64 18.83 11.82
C LYS A 546 -36.45 19.72 11.42
N THR A 547 -35.80 20.37 12.37
CA THR A 547 -34.70 21.30 12.12
C THR A 547 -33.36 20.81 12.70
N LYS A 548 -33.42 19.98 13.74
CA LYS A 548 -32.30 19.44 14.47
C LYS A 548 -32.73 18.15 15.13
N GLN A 549 -31.82 17.19 15.25
CA GLN A 549 -32.07 15.93 15.98
C GLN A 549 -32.19 16.20 17.49
N ASN A 550 -33.40 16.38 17.97
CA ASN A 550 -33.70 16.67 19.38
C ASN A 550 -34.01 15.41 20.18
N VAL A 551 -34.49 14.34 19.53
CA VAL A 551 -34.87 13.06 20.17
C VAL A 551 -34.36 11.91 19.33
N ILE A 552 -33.80 10.91 20.01
CA ILE A 552 -33.39 9.63 19.42
C ILE A 552 -34.29 8.55 19.96
N PHE A 553 -34.84 7.72 19.06
CA PHE A 553 -35.65 6.58 19.42
C PHE A 553 -34.91 5.28 19.22
N SER A 554 -35.03 4.35 20.18
CA SER A 554 -34.61 2.96 20.07
C SER A 554 -35.79 2.07 20.36
N ASN A 555 -36.10 1.15 19.46
CA ASN A 555 -37.28 0.28 19.57
C ASN A 555 -36.85 -1.19 19.55
N GLY A 556 -37.52 -2.03 20.28
CA GLY A 556 -37.29 -3.47 20.27
C GLY A 556 -37.38 -4.12 21.64
N GLU A 557 -36.73 -5.26 21.74
CA GLU A 557 -36.56 -5.98 22.98
C GLU A 557 -35.24 -5.58 23.64
N PHE A 558 -35.25 -5.33 24.93
CA PHE A 558 -34.08 -4.94 25.71
C PHE A 558 -34.00 -5.82 26.95
N GLU A 559 -32.86 -6.40 27.19
CA GLU A 559 -32.55 -7.10 28.43
C GLU A 559 -32.59 -6.12 29.63
N ILE A 560 -32.99 -6.57 30.79
CA ILE A 560 -32.93 -5.78 32.01
C ILE A 560 -31.49 -5.38 32.29
N GLY A 561 -31.24 -4.06 32.37
CA GLY A 561 -29.87 -3.51 32.50
C GLY A 561 -29.16 -3.22 31.17
N HIS A 562 -29.82 -3.42 30.04
CA HIS A 562 -29.25 -3.06 28.72
C HIS A 562 -28.81 -1.57 28.65
N PRO A 563 -27.67 -1.23 28.06
CA PRO A 563 -27.13 0.16 28.02
C PRO A 563 -28.05 1.21 27.42
N ALA A 564 -29.01 0.81 26.58
CA ALA A 564 -30.02 1.72 26.03
C ALA A 564 -31.12 2.10 27.04
N LEU A 565 -31.25 1.36 28.12
CA LEU A 565 -32.23 1.62 29.20
C LEU A 565 -31.59 2.50 30.28
N PRO A 566 -32.32 3.55 30.76
CA PRO A 566 -31.78 4.39 31.81
C PRO A 566 -31.77 3.65 33.18
N LYS A 567 -30.74 3.91 33.96
CA LYS A 567 -30.66 3.45 35.33
C LYS A 567 -31.84 4.00 36.13
N GLY A 568 -32.49 3.16 36.94
CA GLY A 568 -33.66 3.55 37.71
C GLY A 568 -35.00 3.45 36.96
N LEU A 569 -35.01 2.82 35.79
CA LEU A 569 -36.24 2.44 35.10
C LEU A 569 -37.00 1.39 35.97
N GLU A 570 -38.27 1.67 36.27
CA GLU A 570 -39.18 0.66 36.82
C GLU A 570 -39.65 -0.26 35.69
N TYR A 571 -39.29 -1.54 35.76
CA TYR A 571 -39.68 -2.53 34.74
C TYR A 571 -41.14 -2.95 34.90
N LYS A 572 -42.06 -2.12 34.42
CA LYS A 572 -43.48 -2.38 34.39
C LYS A 572 -44.10 -1.88 33.06
N ALA A 573 -45.16 -2.53 32.61
CA ALA A 573 -45.86 -2.11 31.39
C ALA A 573 -46.40 -0.67 31.50
N GLY A 574 -46.27 0.08 30.43
CA GLY A 574 -46.73 1.47 30.33
C GLY A 574 -45.60 2.48 30.18
N LEU A 575 -45.95 3.75 30.31
CA LEU A 575 -45.02 4.88 30.13
C LEU A 575 -44.23 5.18 31.41
N SER A 576 -42.93 5.27 31.33
CA SER A 576 -42.11 5.72 32.44
C SER A 576 -42.28 7.21 32.73
N LYS A 577 -41.82 7.64 33.91
CA LYS A 577 -41.52 9.04 34.20
C LYS A 577 -40.32 9.47 33.33
N VAL A 578 -40.05 10.77 33.24
CA VAL A 578 -38.81 11.29 32.68
C VAL A 578 -37.69 10.91 33.66
N ILE A 579 -36.68 10.17 33.18
CA ILE A 579 -35.53 9.74 33.95
C ILE A 579 -34.33 10.54 33.45
N GLN A 580 -33.54 11.14 34.32
CA GLN A 580 -32.30 11.81 34.00
C GLN A 580 -31.14 10.89 34.35
N GLU A 581 -30.26 10.72 33.35
CA GLU A 581 -28.99 10.02 33.58
C GLU A 581 -27.89 10.79 32.87
N ASN A 582 -26.88 11.22 33.60
CA ASN A 582 -25.83 12.12 33.13
C ASN A 582 -26.43 13.39 32.51
N SER A 583 -26.02 13.70 31.27
CA SER A 583 -26.53 14.86 30.48
C SER A 583 -27.75 14.54 29.62
N ASN A 584 -28.34 13.36 29.75
CA ASN A 584 -29.47 12.92 28.93
C ASN A 584 -30.73 12.70 29.76
N TYR A 585 -31.87 12.86 29.11
CA TYR A 585 -33.21 12.60 29.62
C TYR A 585 -33.83 11.47 28.81
N PHE A 586 -34.44 10.51 29.50
CA PHE A 586 -35.04 9.32 28.92
C PHE A 586 -36.51 9.25 29.27
N VAL A 587 -37.29 8.69 28.38
CA VAL A 587 -38.63 8.16 28.62
C VAL A 587 -38.76 6.84 27.90
N VAL A 588 -39.41 5.88 28.53
CA VAL A 588 -39.57 4.51 28.04
C VAL A 588 -41.05 4.18 27.99
N ASN A 589 -41.47 3.61 26.86
CA ASN A 589 -42.77 3.00 26.70
C ASN A 589 -42.59 1.48 26.68
N VAL A 590 -42.86 0.82 27.81
CA VAL A 590 -42.82 -0.63 27.92
C VAL A 590 -44.15 -1.21 27.43
N THR A 591 -44.12 -1.91 26.31
CA THR A 591 -45.28 -2.56 25.72
C THR A 591 -45.58 -3.94 26.34
N ALA A 592 -44.50 -4.68 26.67
CA ALA A 592 -44.59 -5.99 27.31
C ALA A 592 -43.39 -6.25 28.23
N LEU A 593 -43.63 -7.04 29.24
CA LEU A 593 -42.57 -7.71 30.06
C LEU A 593 -42.44 -9.12 29.54
N LYS A 594 -41.22 -9.50 29.21
CA LYS A 594 -40.89 -10.85 28.76
C LYS A 594 -40.02 -11.52 29.81
N PRO A 595 -40.57 -12.43 30.61
CA PRO A 595 -39.79 -13.15 31.62
C PRO A 595 -38.73 -14.03 30.96
N SER A 596 -37.73 -14.38 31.74
CA SER A 596 -36.71 -15.34 31.36
C SER A 596 -37.35 -16.61 30.81
N LYS A 597 -36.85 -17.06 29.67
CA LYS A 597 -37.31 -18.31 29.04
C LYS A 597 -36.14 -19.01 28.32
N GLN A 598 -36.27 -20.32 28.21
CA GLN A 598 -35.37 -21.14 27.38
C GLN A 598 -35.37 -20.64 25.93
N LYS A 599 -34.19 -20.39 25.37
CA LYS A 599 -34.05 -20.18 23.94
C LYS A 599 -34.33 -21.47 23.19
N SER A 600 -35.06 -21.41 22.08
CA SER A 600 -35.14 -22.53 21.14
C SER A 600 -33.77 -22.76 20.46
N PHE A 601 -33.62 -23.91 19.81
CA PHE A 601 -32.42 -24.23 19.04
C PHE A 601 -32.07 -23.11 18.01
N GLU A 602 -33.05 -22.64 17.26
CA GLU A 602 -32.87 -21.58 16.27
C GLU A 602 -32.53 -20.23 16.92
N GLU A 603 -33.12 -19.89 18.09
CA GLU A 603 -32.80 -18.68 18.83
C GLU A 603 -31.38 -18.71 19.42
N ALA A 604 -30.85 -19.89 19.76
CA ALA A 604 -29.54 -20.11 20.35
C ALA A 604 -28.44 -20.33 19.30
N LYS A 605 -28.81 -20.63 18.04
CA LYS A 605 -27.95 -21.21 17.01
C LYS A 605 -26.58 -20.52 16.82
N GLY A 606 -26.52 -19.21 16.82
CA GLY A 606 -25.24 -18.49 16.65
C GLY A 606 -24.28 -18.72 17.83
N GLN A 607 -24.77 -18.60 19.05
CA GLN A 607 -24.00 -18.88 20.27
C GLN A 607 -23.67 -20.38 20.35
N LEU A 608 -24.64 -21.23 20.04
CA LEU A 608 -24.50 -22.68 20.06
C LEU A 608 -23.37 -23.19 19.17
N ILE A 609 -23.27 -22.65 17.92
CA ILE A 609 -22.19 -23.01 17.01
C ILE A 609 -20.84 -22.64 17.60
N SER A 610 -20.70 -21.43 18.17
CA SER A 610 -19.45 -20.99 18.79
C SER A 610 -19.04 -21.85 19.99
N ASP A 611 -19.99 -22.20 20.84
CA ASP A 611 -19.73 -23.02 22.02
C ASP A 611 -19.36 -24.45 21.61
N TYR A 612 -20.05 -24.98 20.59
CA TYR A 612 -19.77 -26.31 20.01
C TYR A 612 -18.39 -26.37 19.34
N GLN A 613 -18.01 -25.33 18.62
CA GLN A 613 -16.64 -25.21 18.07
C GLN A 613 -15.58 -25.29 19.17
N THR A 614 -15.82 -24.62 20.30
CA THR A 614 -14.91 -24.65 21.45
C THR A 614 -14.80 -26.08 22.02
N GLU A 615 -15.91 -26.79 22.17
CA GLU A 615 -15.90 -28.19 22.68
C GLU A 615 -15.19 -29.14 21.69
N LEU A 616 -15.48 -29.01 20.40
CA LEU A 616 -14.81 -29.82 19.36
C LEU A 616 -13.29 -29.58 19.39
N GLU A 617 -12.86 -28.34 19.50
CA GLU A 617 -11.45 -28.00 19.56
C GLU A 617 -10.76 -28.58 20.81
N LEU A 618 -11.39 -28.48 21.97
CA LEU A 618 -10.85 -29.05 23.22
C LEU A 618 -10.71 -30.58 23.14
N ASN A 619 -11.72 -31.26 22.63
CA ASN A 619 -11.71 -32.71 22.44
C ASN A 619 -10.61 -33.12 21.46
N TRP A 620 -10.51 -32.41 20.34
CA TRP A 620 -9.49 -32.67 19.33
C TRP A 620 -8.07 -32.42 19.85
N ILE A 621 -7.83 -31.38 20.65
CA ILE A 621 -6.53 -31.16 21.30
C ILE A 621 -6.14 -32.36 22.19
N GLN A 622 -7.08 -32.95 22.90
CA GLN A 622 -6.84 -34.18 23.73
C GLN A 622 -6.45 -35.36 22.83
N GLU A 623 -7.13 -35.53 21.71
CA GLU A 623 -6.77 -36.54 20.72
C GLU A 623 -5.35 -36.31 20.17
N LEU A 624 -5.00 -35.06 19.79
CA LEU A 624 -3.68 -34.73 19.31
C LEU A 624 -2.58 -34.99 20.35
N ARG A 625 -2.84 -34.67 21.63
CA ARG A 625 -1.93 -34.97 22.76
C ARG A 625 -1.76 -36.49 22.99
N SER A 626 -2.76 -37.26 22.65
CA SER A 626 -2.70 -38.73 22.72
C SER A 626 -1.95 -39.31 21.51
N LYS A 627 -2.06 -38.67 20.35
CA LYS A 627 -1.44 -39.09 19.10
C LYS A 627 0.04 -38.72 19.01
N TYR A 628 0.41 -37.55 19.49
CA TYR A 628 1.76 -36.99 19.39
C TYR A 628 2.42 -36.86 20.79
N SER A 629 3.61 -37.43 20.94
CA SER A 629 4.37 -37.26 22.19
C SER A 629 4.94 -35.87 22.30
N VAL A 630 4.70 -35.19 23.42
CA VAL A 630 5.27 -33.87 23.73
C VAL A 630 6.28 -34.03 24.87
N LYS A 631 7.49 -33.50 24.66
CA LYS A 631 8.55 -33.48 25.70
C LYS A 631 9.09 -32.07 25.82
N VAL A 632 8.90 -31.45 26.99
CA VAL A 632 9.45 -30.13 27.31
C VAL A 632 10.86 -30.29 27.89
N ASN A 633 11.79 -29.45 27.47
CA ASN A 633 13.13 -29.37 28.03
C ASN A 633 13.14 -28.37 29.19
N GLU A 634 13.04 -28.88 30.40
CA GLU A 634 12.92 -28.08 31.64
C GLU A 634 14.15 -27.18 31.87
N GLU A 635 15.34 -27.58 31.43
CA GLU A 635 16.54 -26.75 31.54
C GLU A 635 16.43 -25.51 30.66
N VAL A 636 16.04 -25.72 29.39
CA VAL A 636 15.84 -24.62 28.42
C VAL A 636 14.66 -23.75 28.85
N LEU A 637 13.58 -24.35 29.32
CA LEU A 637 12.41 -23.59 29.84
C LEU A 637 12.82 -22.68 31.00
N SER A 638 13.66 -23.16 31.90
CA SER A 638 14.18 -22.35 33.00
C SER A 638 14.98 -21.13 32.51
N LYS A 639 15.79 -21.30 31.47
CA LYS A 639 16.52 -20.18 30.82
C LYS A 639 15.55 -19.19 30.17
N VAL A 640 14.53 -19.68 29.47
CA VAL A 640 13.46 -18.85 28.86
C VAL A 640 12.76 -18.01 29.93
N LYS A 641 12.36 -18.61 31.05
CA LYS A 641 11.73 -17.90 32.18
C LYS A 641 12.60 -16.77 32.72
N LEU A 642 13.91 -16.97 32.83
CA LEU A 642 14.84 -15.93 33.28
C LEU A 642 14.96 -14.77 32.28
N ILE A 643 14.98 -15.07 30.97
CA ILE A 643 15.11 -14.04 29.92
C ILE A 643 13.84 -13.18 29.84
N ILE A 644 12.68 -13.79 29.92
CA ILE A 644 11.39 -13.08 29.82
C ILE A 644 11.11 -12.25 31.09
N SER A 645 11.65 -12.65 32.25
CA SER A 645 11.45 -11.94 33.53
C SER A 645 12.34 -10.71 33.71
N ASN A 646 13.41 -10.56 32.89
CA ASN A 646 14.34 -9.42 32.87
C ASN A 646 13.95 -8.40 31.80
#